data_c7ca80f5c4f6e58c739d775893b424c5
#
_entry.id   c7ca80f5c4f6e58c739d775893b424c5
#
_cell.length_a   1.000
_cell.length_b   1.000
_cell.length_c   1.000
_cell.angle_alpha   90.00
_cell.angle_beta   90.00
_cell.angle_gamma   90.00
#
_symmetry.space_group_name_H-M   'P 1'
#
loop_
_entity.id
_entity.type
_entity.pdbx_description
1 polymer ?
#
loop_
_entity_poly.entity_id
_entity_poly.type
_entity_poly.pdbx_seq_one_letter_code
_entity_poly.pdbx_strand_id
1 'polypeptide(L)'
;AVPRLGGDPQRSRERADAMIAWIRGYAEQRVNSYLIDERRCIPPYIVLDFGNNGLLGLEVPEALGGTGLATVDTLRVGVQLGAVDVNLSSFIGVHNALGLRTLLRHGGERMRREVIPAIAAGRELIAFAFTEPAAGSNPRAITATATPDGTGGWLLHGSKRWIGTGAWSGWIVAAAHLLDESGRDRGITTFLLRQGSPGLRMGTEEMTMGMRGMIQNTVHLEGMRVGPEDMIGAPGSGMDVAQDTMKFGRLFIATVSLGTMQRCVQLMLRYAVRRSMSTGRLAENLITRERITEQIVRISALRSFIHQFGRWYDAGLDVPEEFFALVKYAGPESLGLAVDHLLQMLGGRGYIETNLVPQLFRDARLVRIFEGPTETMIMFLGSRIASQSRPLQEFLRERLNAPAIADLVFAAADLAKQHHLVKGTEAEQALGVQRVSRVLGEFGLWALWLAIVENDTAGDDPELPRARVWLRRLMNEAHARLSQPIPALELPLSTAEILAAAARHRESIGDVEQRAAGVEFDLDPLLRRADLVAPPAASAAPGIASTSPPAPGGVGTSAPGGASALSTSTRAAAPAAAPARAAAAASVAPVDVRAHAAEIEAWMCSWIGRRLQLAADKIDPIKPFSDFGIDSLTAVELSAGLGEWLKRDLPTTLTWDYPNIRLLATNVATPGAIKAPSAVAGSAAPSGAAAPGASSASTTASSAVPASAASRPASASAGTATVSPPTPAFPAASSLGTPQLDAMSEQDLAALLAEELKSLRGPVK
;
A
#
# COMPACT_ATOMS: atom_id res chain seq x y z
N ALA A 1 -32.02 -12.39 0.15
CA ALA A 1 -31.26 -12.41 -1.10
C ALA A 1 -30.58 -11.04 -1.25
N VAL A 2 -29.29 -11.03 -1.38
CA VAL A 2 -28.51 -9.80 -1.63
C VAL A 2 -28.98 -9.22 -2.97
N PRO A 3 -29.34 -7.93 -3.07
CA PRO A 3 -29.70 -7.34 -4.34
C PRO A 3 -28.53 -7.50 -5.33
N ARG A 4 -28.79 -7.98 -6.54
CA ARG A 4 -27.81 -7.95 -7.62
C ARG A 4 -27.48 -6.49 -7.89
N LEU A 5 -26.20 -6.11 -7.76
CA LEU A 5 -25.75 -4.75 -7.99
C LEU A 5 -25.59 -4.45 -9.49
N GLY A 6 -25.37 -5.45 -10.37
CA GLY A 6 -25.13 -5.26 -11.79
C GLY A 6 -26.41 -5.15 -12.64
N GLY A 7 -26.41 -4.22 -13.61
CA GLY A 7 -27.39 -4.08 -14.66
C GLY A 7 -27.25 -5.11 -15.80
N ASP A 8 -27.72 -4.77 -17.01
CA ASP A 8 -27.53 -5.58 -18.21
C ASP A 8 -26.04 -5.85 -18.48
N PRO A 9 -25.59 -7.11 -18.57
CA PRO A 9 -24.17 -7.45 -18.76
C PRO A 9 -23.53 -6.88 -20.02
N GLN A 10 -24.28 -6.80 -21.13
CA GLN A 10 -23.75 -6.23 -22.38
C GLN A 10 -23.52 -4.73 -22.23
N ARG A 11 -24.48 -4.01 -21.68
CA ARG A 11 -24.38 -2.57 -21.41
C ARG A 11 -23.28 -2.23 -20.42
N SER A 12 -23.11 -3.08 -19.40
CA SER A 12 -21.98 -2.98 -18.46
C SER A 12 -20.64 -3.09 -19.16
N ARG A 13 -20.49 -4.09 -20.04
CA ARG A 13 -19.28 -4.32 -20.82
C ARG A 13 -18.94 -3.14 -21.71
N GLU A 14 -19.91 -2.64 -22.48
CA GLU A 14 -19.73 -1.50 -23.38
C GLU A 14 -19.29 -0.23 -22.62
N ARG A 15 -19.88 0.03 -21.45
CA ARG A 15 -19.51 1.16 -20.60
C ARG A 15 -18.11 1.01 -20.03
N ALA A 16 -17.76 -0.18 -19.56
CA ALA A 16 -16.42 -0.45 -19.05
C ALA A 16 -15.36 -0.28 -20.16
N ASP A 17 -15.64 -0.76 -21.38
CA ASP A 17 -14.73 -0.59 -22.52
C ASP A 17 -14.52 0.87 -22.88
N ALA A 18 -15.58 1.67 -22.90
CA ALA A 18 -15.51 3.12 -23.14
C ALA A 18 -14.73 3.82 -22.01
N MET A 19 -14.98 3.46 -20.76
CA MET A 19 -14.27 4.01 -19.60
C MET A 19 -12.77 3.64 -19.62
N ILE A 20 -12.42 2.40 -19.95
CA ILE A 20 -11.03 1.95 -20.12
C ILE A 20 -10.33 2.73 -21.21
N ALA A 21 -10.98 2.93 -22.36
CA ALA A 21 -10.44 3.72 -23.46
C ALA A 21 -10.21 5.19 -23.03
N TRP A 22 -11.17 5.77 -22.33
CA TRP A 22 -11.04 7.12 -21.75
C TRP A 22 -9.87 7.21 -20.76
N ILE A 23 -9.75 6.26 -19.80
CA ILE A 23 -8.65 6.25 -18.81
C ILE A 23 -7.30 6.24 -19.52
N ARG A 24 -7.12 5.47 -20.59
CA ARG A 24 -5.87 5.41 -21.36
C ARG A 24 -5.50 6.75 -21.97
N GLY A 25 -6.42 7.39 -22.67
CA GLY A 25 -6.18 8.70 -23.26
C GLY A 25 -5.98 9.79 -22.20
N TYR A 26 -6.77 9.75 -21.12
CA TYR A 26 -6.65 10.67 -20.00
C TYR A 26 -5.29 10.54 -19.29
N ALA A 27 -4.81 9.32 -19.08
CA ALA A 27 -3.53 9.06 -18.44
C ALA A 27 -2.35 9.68 -19.19
N GLU A 28 -2.37 9.59 -20.54
CA GLU A 28 -1.30 10.15 -21.37
C GLU A 28 -1.27 11.69 -21.36
N GLN A 29 -2.43 12.33 -21.18
CA GLN A 29 -2.56 13.79 -21.34
C GLN A 29 -2.58 14.52 -19.98
N ARG A 30 -3.08 13.90 -18.92
CA ARG A 30 -3.46 14.58 -17.68
C ARG A 30 -2.86 14.00 -16.41
N VAL A 31 -2.29 12.77 -16.44
CA VAL A 31 -1.73 12.13 -15.26
C VAL A 31 -0.21 12.19 -15.27
N ASN A 32 0.35 12.80 -14.23
CA ASN A 32 1.77 12.77 -13.96
C ASN A 32 2.00 12.13 -12.58
N SER A 33 2.25 10.82 -12.56
CA SER A 33 2.46 10.05 -11.33
C SER A 33 3.64 10.57 -10.49
N TYR A 34 4.71 11.03 -11.14
CA TYR A 34 5.84 11.62 -10.44
C TYR A 34 5.43 12.85 -9.61
N LEU A 35 4.65 13.78 -10.19
CA LEU A 35 4.17 14.95 -9.47
C LEU A 35 3.15 14.59 -8.38
N ILE A 36 2.34 13.55 -8.57
CA ILE A 36 1.43 13.03 -7.52
C ILE A 36 2.24 12.54 -6.32
N ASP A 37 3.30 11.78 -6.56
CA ASP A 37 4.17 11.26 -5.50
C ASP A 37 4.96 12.37 -4.81
N GLU A 38 5.58 13.28 -5.58
CA GLU A 38 6.40 14.38 -5.09
C GLU A 38 5.58 15.36 -4.24
N ARG A 39 4.42 15.79 -4.75
CA ARG A 39 3.54 16.75 -4.07
C ARG A 39 2.63 16.12 -3.02
N ARG A 40 2.69 14.82 -2.87
CA ARG A 40 1.91 14.03 -1.92
C ARG A 40 0.41 14.30 -2.01
N CYS A 41 -0.10 14.53 -3.20
CA CYS A 41 -1.50 14.88 -3.42
C CYS A 41 -1.98 14.47 -4.81
N ILE A 42 -3.14 13.82 -4.89
CA ILE A 42 -3.90 13.69 -6.13
C ILE A 42 -4.49 15.08 -6.46
N PRO A 43 -4.16 15.68 -7.61
CA PRO A 43 -4.69 16.99 -7.97
C PRO A 43 -6.23 16.99 -8.00
N PRO A 44 -6.90 18.01 -7.46
CA PRO A 44 -8.37 18.09 -7.41
C PRO A 44 -9.04 17.94 -8.78
N TYR A 45 -8.41 18.39 -9.86
CA TYR A 45 -8.97 18.25 -11.21
C TYR A 45 -9.09 16.77 -11.64
N ILE A 46 -8.18 15.88 -11.19
CA ILE A 46 -8.29 14.44 -11.47
C ILE A 46 -9.51 13.86 -10.76
N VAL A 47 -9.75 14.26 -9.51
CA VAL A 47 -10.93 13.81 -8.74
C VAL A 47 -12.22 14.25 -9.43
N LEU A 48 -12.28 15.51 -9.89
CA LEU A 48 -13.41 16.05 -10.64
C LEU A 48 -13.63 15.34 -11.98
N ASP A 49 -12.55 15.13 -12.73
CA ASP A 49 -12.61 14.44 -14.03
C ASP A 49 -13.07 12.98 -13.86
N PHE A 50 -12.61 12.30 -12.80
CA PHE A 50 -13.05 10.95 -12.45
C PHE A 50 -14.52 10.90 -12.07
N GLY A 51 -15.01 11.87 -11.29
CA GLY A 51 -16.43 12.02 -10.96
C GLY A 51 -17.28 12.22 -12.22
N ASN A 52 -16.89 13.17 -13.08
CA ASN A 52 -17.60 13.48 -14.32
C ASN A 52 -17.65 12.30 -15.32
N ASN A 53 -16.70 11.36 -15.22
CA ASN A 53 -16.67 10.16 -16.07
C ASN A 53 -17.19 8.90 -15.33
N GLY A 54 -17.87 9.06 -14.18
CA GLY A 54 -18.58 7.98 -13.49
C GLY A 54 -17.70 7.00 -12.71
N LEU A 55 -16.40 7.27 -12.57
CA LEU A 55 -15.46 6.41 -11.83
C LEU A 55 -15.73 6.38 -10.33
N LEU A 56 -16.45 7.35 -9.79
CA LEU A 56 -16.81 7.42 -8.38
C LEU A 56 -18.14 6.72 -8.03
N GLY A 57 -18.79 6.07 -9.01
CA GLY A 57 -20.03 5.33 -8.81
C GLY A 57 -20.12 4.04 -9.61
N LEU A 58 -19.04 3.25 -9.69
CA LEU A 58 -18.88 2.13 -10.63
C LEU A 58 -20.02 1.10 -10.54
N GLU A 59 -20.28 0.53 -9.36
CA GLU A 59 -21.35 -0.48 -9.14
C GLU A 59 -22.69 0.13 -8.69
N VAL A 60 -22.74 1.45 -8.48
CA VAL A 60 -23.98 2.11 -8.06
C VAL A 60 -24.99 2.07 -9.20
N PRO A 61 -26.25 1.64 -8.94
CA PRO A 61 -27.30 1.66 -9.95
C PRO A 61 -27.49 3.04 -10.57
N GLU A 62 -27.81 3.08 -11.88
CA GLU A 62 -28.07 4.33 -12.61
C GLU A 62 -29.18 5.18 -11.96
N ALA A 63 -30.21 4.52 -11.41
CA ALA A 63 -31.28 5.19 -10.68
C ALA A 63 -30.82 5.96 -9.44
N LEU A 64 -29.61 5.65 -8.94
CA LEU A 64 -28.96 6.35 -7.83
C LEU A 64 -27.78 7.22 -8.30
N GLY A 65 -27.68 7.50 -9.59
CA GLY A 65 -26.68 8.38 -10.17
C GLY A 65 -25.32 7.73 -10.46
N GLY A 66 -25.22 6.40 -10.39
CA GLY A 66 -23.98 5.67 -10.69
C GLY A 66 -23.88 5.14 -12.11
N THR A 67 -22.82 4.37 -12.38
CA THR A 67 -22.53 3.79 -13.70
C THR A 67 -23.20 2.45 -13.93
N GLY A 68 -23.56 1.73 -12.87
CA GLY A 68 -24.27 0.44 -12.92
C GLY A 68 -23.45 -0.70 -13.51
N LEU A 69 -22.13 -0.70 -13.34
CA LEU A 69 -21.28 -1.79 -13.84
C LEU A 69 -21.53 -3.08 -13.07
N ALA A 70 -21.43 -4.20 -13.77
CA ALA A 70 -21.28 -5.50 -13.16
C ALA A 70 -19.90 -5.61 -12.47
N THR A 71 -19.77 -6.48 -11.49
CA THR A 71 -18.53 -6.64 -10.74
C THR A 71 -17.35 -7.00 -11.63
N VAL A 72 -17.53 -7.93 -12.57
CA VAL A 72 -16.46 -8.33 -13.49
C VAL A 72 -15.92 -7.13 -14.29
N ASP A 73 -16.78 -6.21 -14.70
CA ASP A 73 -16.40 -5.02 -15.47
C ASP A 73 -15.80 -3.92 -14.57
N THR A 74 -16.29 -3.77 -13.35
CA THR A 74 -15.66 -2.92 -12.31
C THR A 74 -14.21 -3.34 -12.06
N LEU A 75 -13.94 -4.65 -11.96
CA LEU A 75 -12.58 -5.17 -11.78
C LEU A 75 -11.70 -4.89 -13.01
N ARG A 76 -12.24 -4.97 -14.24
CA ARG A 76 -11.50 -4.60 -15.47
C ARG A 76 -11.08 -3.12 -15.47
N VAL A 77 -11.97 -2.22 -15.07
CA VAL A 77 -11.66 -0.79 -14.88
C VAL A 77 -10.57 -0.61 -13.83
N GLY A 78 -10.67 -1.33 -12.70
CA GLY A 78 -9.67 -1.33 -11.64
C GLY A 78 -8.28 -1.79 -12.11
N VAL A 79 -8.20 -2.83 -12.96
CA VAL A 79 -6.94 -3.28 -13.60
C VAL A 79 -6.33 -2.17 -14.44
N GLN A 80 -7.14 -1.47 -15.25
CA GLN A 80 -6.64 -0.37 -16.09
C GLN A 80 -6.10 0.78 -15.23
N LEU A 81 -6.79 1.15 -14.14
CA LEU A 81 -6.33 2.18 -13.22
C LEU A 81 -5.02 1.78 -12.52
N GLY A 82 -4.91 0.52 -12.06
CA GLY A 82 -3.68 -0.02 -11.47
C GLY A 82 -2.47 0.00 -12.42
N ALA A 83 -2.71 -0.15 -13.73
CA ALA A 83 -1.67 -0.02 -14.74
C ALA A 83 -1.24 1.44 -14.98
N VAL A 84 -2.07 2.42 -14.63
CA VAL A 84 -1.77 3.85 -14.74
C VAL A 84 -1.02 4.33 -13.50
N ASP A 85 -1.65 4.22 -12.32
CA ASP A 85 -1.09 4.72 -11.06
C ASP A 85 -1.75 4.02 -9.86
N VAL A 86 -0.94 3.57 -8.90
CA VAL A 86 -1.40 2.85 -7.71
C VAL A 86 -2.20 3.78 -6.77
N ASN A 87 -1.82 5.06 -6.66
CA ASN A 87 -2.55 6.03 -5.83
C ASN A 87 -3.96 6.26 -6.36
N LEU A 88 -4.09 6.51 -7.67
CA LEU A 88 -5.38 6.75 -8.33
C LEU A 88 -6.29 5.53 -8.24
N SER A 89 -5.73 4.34 -8.47
CA SER A 89 -6.49 3.10 -8.36
C SER A 89 -6.94 2.83 -6.93
N SER A 90 -6.07 3.07 -5.95
CA SER A 90 -6.39 2.88 -4.53
C SER A 90 -7.41 3.90 -4.03
N PHE A 91 -7.34 5.15 -4.51
CA PHE A 91 -8.34 6.18 -4.24
C PHE A 91 -9.74 5.71 -4.70
N ILE A 92 -9.85 5.23 -5.94
CA ILE A 92 -11.09 4.68 -6.49
C ILE A 92 -11.54 3.44 -5.69
N GLY A 93 -10.59 2.60 -5.25
CA GLY A 93 -10.86 1.42 -4.42
C GLY A 93 -11.45 1.77 -3.05
N VAL A 94 -10.82 2.69 -2.32
CA VAL A 94 -11.33 3.15 -1.01
C VAL A 94 -12.73 3.75 -1.16
N HIS A 95 -12.94 4.59 -2.15
CA HIS A 95 -14.21 5.24 -2.41
C HIS A 95 -15.32 4.24 -2.77
N ASN A 96 -15.10 3.40 -3.80
CA ASN A 96 -16.13 2.47 -4.29
C ASN A 96 -16.23 1.19 -3.46
N ALA A 97 -15.08 0.52 -3.18
CA ALA A 97 -15.09 -0.81 -2.60
C ALA A 97 -15.29 -0.81 -1.08
N LEU A 98 -14.84 0.25 -0.38
CA LEU A 98 -14.99 0.34 1.07
C LEU A 98 -16.13 1.28 1.45
N GLY A 99 -16.06 2.57 1.11
CA GLY A 99 -17.04 3.56 1.56
C GLY A 99 -18.41 3.35 0.95
N LEU A 100 -18.52 3.50 -0.36
CA LEU A 100 -19.80 3.51 -1.06
C LEU A 100 -20.51 2.15 -1.02
N ARG A 101 -19.75 1.05 -1.18
CA ARG A 101 -20.30 -0.30 -1.09
C ARG A 101 -20.90 -0.60 0.28
N THR A 102 -20.31 -0.10 1.37
CA THR A 102 -20.88 -0.23 2.72
C THR A 102 -22.28 0.35 2.78
N LEU A 103 -22.48 1.55 2.21
CA LEU A 103 -23.80 2.19 2.18
C LEU A 103 -24.79 1.47 1.27
N LEU A 104 -24.34 0.98 0.11
CA LEU A 104 -25.20 0.23 -0.82
C LEU A 104 -25.75 -1.05 -0.20
N ARG A 105 -24.94 -1.75 0.59
CA ARG A 105 -25.31 -3.05 1.15
C ARG A 105 -26.02 -2.94 2.50
N HIS A 106 -25.58 -2.03 3.35
CA HIS A 106 -25.99 -1.96 4.75
C HIS A 106 -26.63 -0.62 5.14
N GLY A 107 -26.57 0.39 4.27
CA GLY A 107 -27.14 1.72 4.54
C GLY A 107 -28.66 1.73 4.59
N GLY A 108 -29.22 2.57 5.49
CA GLY A 108 -30.65 2.81 5.61
C GLY A 108 -31.23 3.62 4.45
N GLU A 109 -32.55 3.84 4.48
CA GLU A 109 -33.28 4.50 3.38
C GLU A 109 -32.82 5.94 3.13
N ARG A 110 -32.54 6.73 4.20
CA ARG A 110 -31.99 8.08 4.07
C ARG A 110 -30.66 8.08 3.32
N MET A 111 -29.75 7.16 3.67
CA MET A 111 -28.44 7.05 3.03
C MET A 111 -28.59 6.73 1.54
N ARG A 112 -29.50 5.82 1.19
CA ARG A 112 -29.75 5.44 -0.20
C ARG A 112 -30.31 6.59 -1.03
N ARG A 113 -31.23 7.36 -0.47
CA ARG A 113 -31.92 8.42 -1.20
C ARG A 113 -31.12 9.72 -1.27
N GLU A 114 -30.42 10.09 -0.20
CA GLU A 114 -29.83 11.43 -0.06
C GLU A 114 -28.30 11.44 -0.16
N VAL A 115 -27.62 10.39 0.34
CA VAL A 115 -26.16 10.37 0.44
C VAL A 115 -25.52 9.68 -0.77
N ILE A 116 -25.95 8.47 -1.10
CA ILE A 116 -25.36 7.69 -2.20
C ILE A 116 -25.37 8.46 -3.53
N PRO A 117 -26.42 9.17 -3.97
CA PRO A 117 -26.41 9.88 -5.24
C PRO A 117 -25.35 10.99 -5.32
N ALA A 118 -25.12 11.71 -4.23
CA ALA A 118 -24.09 12.75 -4.19
C ALA A 118 -22.67 12.18 -4.28
N ILE A 119 -22.42 11.04 -3.61
CA ILE A 119 -21.15 10.33 -3.62
C ILE A 119 -20.90 9.68 -4.99
N ALA A 120 -21.89 8.98 -5.54
CA ALA A 120 -21.80 8.31 -6.84
C ALA A 120 -21.56 9.27 -8.00
N ALA A 121 -22.13 10.47 -7.93
CA ALA A 121 -21.90 11.54 -8.91
C ALA A 121 -20.58 12.30 -8.68
N GLY A 122 -19.76 11.92 -7.70
CA GLY A 122 -18.47 12.54 -7.40
C GLY A 122 -18.54 13.95 -6.82
N ARG A 123 -19.71 14.38 -6.35
CA ARG A 123 -19.88 15.67 -5.65
C ARG A 123 -19.36 15.65 -4.23
N GLU A 124 -19.34 14.49 -3.63
CA GLU A 124 -18.80 14.22 -2.30
C GLU A 124 -17.97 12.94 -2.33
N LEU A 125 -17.01 12.85 -1.41
CA LEU A 125 -16.17 11.66 -1.23
C LEU A 125 -16.54 10.95 0.06
N ILE A 126 -16.17 9.66 0.14
CA ILE A 126 -16.40 8.83 1.33
C ILE A 126 -15.15 8.05 1.71
N ALA A 127 -14.83 8.04 3.01
CA ALA A 127 -13.74 7.27 3.61
C ALA A 127 -14.27 6.14 4.50
N PHE A 128 -13.36 5.22 4.85
CA PHE A 128 -13.62 4.09 5.75
C PHE A 128 -12.63 4.10 6.92
N ALA A 129 -13.13 4.28 8.14
CA ALA A 129 -12.35 4.53 9.36
C ALA A 129 -12.60 3.44 10.42
N PHE A 130 -11.81 2.37 10.36
CA PHE A 130 -11.94 1.26 11.30
C PHE A 130 -10.72 1.15 12.25
N THR A 131 -9.51 1.25 11.70
CA THR A 131 -8.24 1.07 12.41
C THR A 131 -8.02 2.11 13.51
N GLU A 132 -7.52 1.66 14.66
CA GLU A 132 -7.11 2.50 15.79
C GLU A 132 -5.63 2.29 16.12
N PRO A 133 -4.99 3.16 16.92
CA PRO A 133 -3.57 3.01 17.26
C PRO A 133 -3.21 1.65 17.87
N ALA A 134 -4.10 1.04 18.65
CA ALA A 134 -3.93 -0.27 19.27
C ALA A 134 -4.66 -1.42 18.57
N ALA A 135 -5.46 -1.15 17.53
CA ALA A 135 -6.32 -2.14 16.88
C ALA A 135 -6.20 -2.09 15.35
N GLY A 136 -5.21 -2.80 14.82
CA GLY A 136 -5.00 -3.00 13.38
C GLY A 136 -5.37 -4.43 12.94
N SER A 137 -4.43 -5.38 13.10
CA SER A 137 -4.63 -6.79 12.72
C SER A 137 -5.70 -7.50 13.56
N ASN A 138 -6.03 -6.98 14.74
CA ASN A 138 -7.19 -7.40 15.53
C ASN A 138 -8.26 -6.29 15.54
N PRO A 139 -9.18 -6.27 14.57
CA PRO A 139 -10.19 -5.22 14.47
C PRO A 139 -11.24 -5.27 15.61
N ARG A 140 -11.30 -6.38 16.36
CA ARG A 140 -12.20 -6.49 17.53
C ARG A 140 -11.66 -5.75 18.77
N ALA A 141 -10.38 -5.33 18.74
CA ALA A 141 -9.74 -4.61 19.85
C ALA A 141 -9.88 -3.08 19.73
N ILE A 142 -10.79 -2.56 18.89
CA ILE A 142 -11.08 -1.13 18.86
C ILE A 142 -11.59 -0.68 20.23
N THR A 143 -11.33 0.58 20.54
CA THR A 143 -11.66 1.19 21.84
C THR A 143 -12.62 2.37 21.74
N ALA A 144 -12.89 2.85 20.54
CA ALA A 144 -13.87 3.91 20.32
C ALA A 144 -15.24 3.50 20.82
N THR A 145 -15.95 4.43 21.47
CA THR A 145 -17.26 4.21 22.08
C THR A 145 -18.32 5.15 21.51
N ALA A 146 -19.56 4.69 21.51
CA ALA A 146 -20.77 5.46 21.24
C ALA A 146 -21.64 5.39 22.50
N THR A 147 -21.68 6.47 23.29
CA THR A 147 -22.44 6.58 24.55
C THR A 147 -23.76 7.31 24.30
N PRO A 148 -24.88 6.91 24.94
CA PRO A 148 -26.16 7.59 24.78
C PRO A 148 -26.06 9.09 25.09
N ASP A 149 -26.74 9.92 24.27
CA ASP A 149 -26.79 11.38 24.45
C ASP A 149 -28.00 11.87 25.29
N GLY A 150 -28.82 10.93 25.77
CA GLY A 150 -30.07 11.21 26.52
C GLY A 150 -31.21 11.74 25.65
N THR A 151 -31.03 11.87 24.34
CA THR A 151 -32.06 12.37 23.38
C THR A 151 -32.39 11.39 22.27
N GLY A 152 -31.94 10.13 22.41
CA GLY A 152 -32.18 9.06 21.46
C GLY A 152 -31.08 8.88 20.42
N GLY A 153 -29.94 9.59 20.56
CA GLY A 153 -28.73 9.44 19.77
C GLY A 153 -27.55 9.01 20.64
N TRP A 154 -26.35 9.14 20.08
CA TRP A 154 -25.09 8.78 20.75
C TRP A 154 -24.01 9.85 20.54
N LEU A 155 -23.09 9.93 21.49
CA LEU A 155 -21.85 10.69 21.43
C LEU A 155 -20.67 9.72 21.19
N LEU A 156 -19.94 9.92 20.10
CA LEU A 156 -18.80 9.12 19.74
C LEU A 156 -17.52 9.69 20.35
N HIS A 157 -16.70 8.81 20.94
CA HIS A 157 -15.40 9.12 21.52
C HIS A 157 -14.34 8.13 21.04
N GLY A 158 -13.13 8.62 20.74
CA GLY A 158 -11.99 7.81 20.34
C GLY A 158 -11.19 8.41 19.19
N SER A 159 -10.33 7.63 18.57
CA SER A 159 -9.58 8.07 17.39
C SER A 159 -9.35 6.92 16.41
N LYS A 160 -9.45 7.23 15.11
CA LYS A 160 -9.14 6.31 14.01
C LYS A 160 -7.88 6.77 13.31
N ARG A 161 -6.95 5.86 13.01
CA ARG A 161 -5.63 6.20 12.48
C ARG A 161 -5.43 5.62 11.08
N TRP A 162 -4.61 6.29 10.29
CA TRP A 162 -4.27 5.92 8.90
C TRP A 162 -5.49 5.83 7.99
N ILE A 163 -6.37 6.82 8.08
CA ILE A 163 -7.61 6.84 7.31
C ILE A 163 -7.33 7.48 5.96
N GLY A 164 -7.32 6.65 4.91
CA GLY A 164 -7.12 7.08 3.54
C GLY A 164 -8.24 8.00 3.07
N THR A 165 -7.87 9.14 2.49
CA THR A 165 -8.79 10.21 2.04
C THR A 165 -9.66 10.84 3.13
N GLY A 166 -9.39 10.58 4.41
CA GLY A 166 -10.23 11.05 5.51
C GLY A 166 -10.46 12.57 5.48
N ALA A 167 -9.39 13.36 5.28
CA ALA A 167 -9.48 14.81 5.24
C ALA A 167 -10.19 15.37 3.99
N TRP A 168 -10.32 14.59 2.91
CA TRP A 168 -11.01 14.99 1.68
C TRP A 168 -12.48 14.59 1.65
N SER A 169 -12.83 13.59 2.48
CA SER A 169 -14.14 12.94 2.41
C SER A 169 -15.19 13.72 3.17
N GLY A 170 -16.30 14.08 2.54
CA GLY A 170 -17.47 14.68 3.18
C GLY A 170 -18.18 13.71 4.11
N TRP A 171 -18.00 12.40 3.88
CA TRP A 171 -18.58 11.32 4.67
C TRP A 171 -17.54 10.31 5.10
N ILE A 172 -17.69 9.75 6.30
CA ILE A 172 -16.77 8.76 6.87
C ILE A 172 -17.59 7.64 7.50
N VAL A 173 -17.32 6.40 7.06
CA VAL A 173 -17.86 5.20 7.74
C VAL A 173 -16.92 4.88 8.90
N ALA A 174 -17.45 4.87 10.13
CA ALA A 174 -16.63 4.56 11.32
C ALA A 174 -17.34 3.59 12.26
N ALA A 175 -16.55 2.80 13.01
CA ALA A 175 -17.06 1.81 13.97
C ALA A 175 -16.71 2.20 15.40
N ALA A 176 -17.63 1.91 16.34
CA ALA A 176 -17.44 2.11 17.77
C ALA A 176 -18.22 1.06 18.58
N HIS A 177 -17.83 0.82 19.81
CA HIS A 177 -18.61 0.03 20.76
C HIS A 177 -19.87 0.81 21.15
N LEU A 178 -21.04 0.24 20.89
CA LEU A 178 -22.32 0.84 21.23
C LEU A 178 -22.66 0.56 22.69
N LEU A 179 -22.73 1.59 23.51
CA LEU A 179 -23.17 1.47 24.90
C LEU A 179 -24.66 1.78 25.03
N ASP A 180 -25.36 1.05 25.89
CA ASP A 180 -26.75 1.37 26.26
C ASP A 180 -26.80 2.34 27.45
N GLU A 181 -28.03 2.76 27.84
CA GLU A 181 -28.26 3.69 28.94
C GLU A 181 -27.69 3.23 30.28
N SER A 182 -27.45 1.93 30.46
CA SER A 182 -26.81 1.34 31.64
C SER A 182 -25.27 1.28 31.54
N GLY A 183 -24.68 1.72 30.41
CA GLY A 183 -23.26 1.61 30.12
C GLY A 183 -22.82 0.23 29.65
N ARG A 184 -23.77 -0.69 29.37
CA ARG A 184 -23.43 -2.04 28.88
C ARG A 184 -23.11 -1.99 27.40
N ASP A 185 -22.03 -2.66 27.03
CA ASP A 185 -21.61 -2.82 25.61
C ASP A 185 -22.60 -3.74 24.85
N ARG A 186 -23.16 -3.20 23.77
CA ARG A 186 -24.08 -3.87 22.83
C ARG A 186 -23.35 -4.37 21.56
N GLY A 187 -22.03 -4.28 21.56
CA GLY A 187 -21.17 -4.71 20.45
C GLY A 187 -20.78 -3.58 19.51
N ILE A 188 -19.80 -3.91 18.66
CA ILE A 188 -19.29 -2.97 17.66
C ILE A 188 -20.39 -2.61 16.66
N THR A 189 -20.61 -1.34 16.46
CA THR A 189 -21.63 -0.78 15.56
C THR A 189 -21.00 0.22 14.62
N THR A 190 -21.49 0.29 13.39
CA THR A 190 -20.95 1.18 12.35
C THR A 190 -21.84 2.38 12.16
N PHE A 191 -21.25 3.56 11.98
CA PHE A 191 -21.93 4.84 11.80
C PHE A 191 -21.41 5.58 10.57
N LEU A 192 -22.29 6.37 9.95
CA LEU A 192 -21.94 7.31 8.90
C LEU A 192 -21.74 8.70 9.52
N LEU A 193 -20.54 9.23 9.42
CA LEU A 193 -20.15 10.52 9.99
C LEU A 193 -20.09 11.59 8.92
N ARG A 194 -20.57 12.80 9.23
CA ARG A 194 -20.44 13.97 8.35
C ARG A 194 -19.21 14.78 8.75
N GLN A 195 -18.31 15.05 7.81
CA GLN A 195 -17.19 15.95 8.05
C GLN A 195 -17.67 17.38 8.34
N GLY A 196 -16.99 18.07 9.26
CA GLY A 196 -17.39 19.38 9.75
C GLY A 196 -18.44 19.37 10.86
N SER A 197 -18.95 18.19 11.26
CA SER A 197 -19.81 18.08 12.45
C SER A 197 -19.02 18.40 13.73
N PRO A 198 -19.67 19.06 14.71
CA PRO A 198 -19.06 19.29 16.02
C PRO A 198 -18.54 17.98 16.65
N GLY A 199 -17.34 18.01 17.21
CA GLY A 199 -16.72 16.84 17.81
C GLY A 199 -15.99 15.90 16.85
N LEU A 200 -15.98 16.18 15.54
CA LEU A 200 -15.16 15.48 14.57
C LEU A 200 -14.00 16.37 14.13
N ARG A 201 -12.77 15.91 14.35
CA ARG A 201 -11.55 16.65 13.99
C ARG A 201 -10.57 15.78 13.22
N MET A 202 -9.99 16.33 12.15
CA MET A 202 -8.90 15.69 11.41
C MET A 202 -7.56 16.05 12.04
N GLY A 203 -6.73 15.03 12.24
CA GLY A 203 -5.33 15.17 12.59
C GLY A 203 -4.47 15.56 11.39
N THR A 204 -3.17 15.73 11.62
CA THR A 204 -2.18 15.99 10.59
C THR A 204 -2.06 14.83 9.60
N GLU A 205 -1.53 15.11 8.42
CA GLU A 205 -1.22 14.09 7.44
C GLU A 205 -0.05 13.22 7.92
N GLU A 206 -0.18 11.92 7.74
CA GLU A 206 0.89 10.95 7.99
C GLU A 206 1.88 10.94 6.81
N MET A 207 3.18 11.05 7.09
CA MET A 207 4.23 11.06 6.08
C MET A 207 4.56 9.64 5.63
N THR A 208 3.75 9.10 4.74
CA THR A 208 3.87 7.72 4.26
C THR A 208 5.06 7.50 3.34
N MET A 209 5.63 6.29 3.34
CA MET A 209 6.74 5.87 2.48
C MET A 209 6.35 5.86 1.00
N GLY A 210 5.18 5.31 0.68
CA GLY A 210 4.57 5.22 -0.64
C GLY A 210 3.09 5.54 -0.57
N MET A 211 2.39 5.47 -1.71
CA MET A 211 1.01 5.92 -1.87
C MET A 211 0.82 7.35 -1.33
N ARG A 212 1.80 8.18 -1.59
CA ARG A 212 1.91 9.54 -1.06
C ARG A 212 0.80 10.45 -1.59
N GLY A 213 0.28 10.18 -2.79
CA GLY A 213 -0.84 10.92 -3.37
C GLY A 213 -2.16 10.76 -2.62
N MET A 214 -2.29 9.69 -1.83
CA MET A 214 -3.46 9.42 -1.00
C MET A 214 -3.22 9.91 0.42
N ILE A 215 -3.79 11.06 0.80
CA ILE A 215 -3.70 11.59 2.16
C ILE A 215 -4.21 10.57 3.19
N GLN A 216 -3.43 10.36 4.24
CA GLN A 216 -3.74 9.49 5.37
C GLN A 216 -3.78 10.34 6.63
N ASN A 217 -4.90 10.37 7.34
CA ASN A 217 -5.07 11.18 8.54
C ASN A 217 -5.53 10.34 9.74
N THR A 218 -5.33 10.89 10.92
CA THR A 218 -6.06 10.46 12.12
C THR A 218 -7.40 11.20 12.17
N VAL A 219 -8.48 10.48 12.49
CA VAL A 219 -9.82 11.04 12.72
C VAL A 219 -10.09 10.99 14.23
N HIS A 220 -10.26 12.13 14.85
CA HIS A 220 -10.57 12.27 16.27
C HIS A 220 -12.07 12.45 16.46
N LEU A 221 -12.64 11.69 17.41
CA LEU A 221 -14.03 11.71 17.82
C LEU A 221 -14.09 12.22 19.27
N GLU A 222 -14.55 13.45 19.46
CA GLU A 222 -14.51 14.17 20.74
C GLU A 222 -15.94 14.60 21.14
N GLY A 223 -16.80 13.59 21.41
CA GLY A 223 -18.22 13.83 21.68
C GLY A 223 -19.03 14.12 20.42
N MET A 224 -18.65 13.56 19.27
CA MET A 224 -19.39 13.74 18.03
C MET A 224 -20.77 13.08 18.12
N ARG A 225 -21.83 13.87 17.92
CA ARG A 225 -23.20 13.37 17.96
C ARG A 225 -23.58 12.64 16.67
N VAL A 226 -24.22 11.47 16.81
CA VAL A 226 -24.86 10.70 15.72
C VAL A 226 -26.27 10.27 16.15
N GLY A 227 -27.18 10.20 15.17
CA GLY A 227 -28.54 9.73 15.37
C GLY A 227 -28.75 8.27 14.93
N PRO A 228 -29.93 7.70 15.19
CA PRO A 228 -30.30 6.38 14.68
C PRO A 228 -30.22 6.28 13.16
N GLU A 229 -30.50 7.37 12.45
CA GLU A 229 -30.42 7.48 10.99
C GLU A 229 -29.00 7.41 10.44
N ASP A 230 -27.99 7.63 11.29
CA ASP A 230 -26.57 7.55 10.92
C ASP A 230 -25.99 6.14 11.14
N MET A 231 -26.76 5.23 11.76
CA MET A 231 -26.33 3.86 11.98
C MET A 231 -26.36 3.06 10.67
N ILE A 232 -25.29 2.30 10.42
CA ILE A 232 -25.16 1.41 9.27
C ILE A 232 -25.30 -0.03 9.75
N GLY A 233 -26.30 -0.74 9.24
CA GLY A 233 -26.67 -2.07 9.73
C GLY A 233 -27.43 -2.04 11.05
N ALA A 234 -27.45 -3.16 11.77
CA ALA A 234 -28.09 -3.29 13.07
C ALA A 234 -27.12 -2.97 14.23
N PRO A 235 -27.63 -2.60 15.43
CA PRO A 235 -26.81 -2.50 16.62
C PRO A 235 -25.99 -3.76 16.86
N GLY A 236 -24.67 -3.64 17.08
CA GLY A 236 -23.76 -4.76 17.33
C GLY A 236 -23.29 -5.50 16.06
N SER A 237 -23.80 -5.18 14.88
CA SER A 237 -23.43 -5.85 13.62
C SER A 237 -22.22 -5.24 12.89
N GLY A 238 -21.52 -4.30 13.52
CA GLY A 238 -20.42 -3.54 12.87
C GLY A 238 -19.29 -4.41 12.35
N MET A 239 -19.01 -5.56 13.00
CA MET A 239 -18.00 -6.49 12.48
C MET A 239 -18.46 -7.20 11.21
N ASP A 240 -19.73 -7.57 11.10
CA ASP A 240 -20.28 -8.21 9.90
C ASP A 240 -20.28 -7.22 8.72
N VAL A 241 -20.66 -5.96 8.98
CA VAL A 241 -20.58 -4.85 8.01
C VAL A 241 -19.13 -4.66 7.53
N ALA A 242 -18.17 -4.59 8.46
CA ALA A 242 -16.77 -4.41 8.14
C ALA A 242 -16.19 -5.59 7.34
N GLN A 243 -16.51 -6.83 7.73
CA GLN A 243 -16.04 -8.03 7.03
C GLN A 243 -16.59 -8.12 5.61
N ASP A 244 -17.89 -7.87 5.42
CA ASP A 244 -18.50 -7.86 4.09
C ASP A 244 -17.88 -6.80 3.17
N THR A 245 -17.61 -5.61 3.71
CA THR A 245 -16.94 -4.52 3.00
C THR A 245 -15.50 -4.87 2.64
N MET A 246 -14.69 -5.34 3.61
CA MET A 246 -13.29 -5.69 3.41
C MET A 246 -13.10 -6.88 2.45
N LYS A 247 -14.07 -7.80 2.33
CA LYS A 247 -14.02 -8.86 1.31
C LYS A 247 -13.81 -8.26 -0.08
N PHE A 248 -14.62 -7.29 -0.45
CA PHE A 248 -14.51 -6.66 -1.77
C PHE A 248 -13.27 -5.78 -1.89
N GLY A 249 -12.88 -5.08 -0.82
CA GLY A 249 -11.61 -4.32 -0.78
C GLY A 249 -10.41 -5.20 -1.09
N ARG A 250 -10.32 -6.40 -0.51
CA ARG A 250 -9.25 -7.38 -0.80
C ARG A 250 -9.20 -7.80 -2.27
N LEU A 251 -10.35 -8.04 -2.87
CA LEU A 251 -10.45 -8.35 -4.30
C LEU A 251 -9.99 -7.17 -5.15
N PHE A 252 -10.39 -5.94 -4.78
CA PHE A 252 -9.98 -4.73 -5.51
C PHE A 252 -8.47 -4.48 -5.41
N ILE A 253 -7.85 -4.73 -4.26
CA ILE A 253 -6.39 -4.65 -4.08
C ILE A 253 -5.66 -5.61 -5.02
N ALA A 254 -6.13 -6.84 -5.16
CA ALA A 254 -5.56 -7.80 -6.13
C ALA A 254 -5.72 -7.30 -7.58
N THR A 255 -6.81 -6.61 -7.87
CA THR A 255 -7.08 -6.00 -9.18
C THR A 255 -6.07 -4.88 -9.49
N VAL A 256 -5.83 -3.98 -8.51
CA VAL A 256 -4.76 -2.96 -8.60
C VAL A 256 -3.41 -3.64 -8.84
N SER A 257 -3.12 -4.68 -8.07
CA SER A 257 -1.86 -5.44 -8.20
C SER A 257 -1.68 -6.02 -9.59
N LEU A 258 -2.71 -6.61 -10.17
CA LEU A 258 -2.67 -7.18 -11.53
C LEU A 258 -2.32 -6.11 -12.58
N GLY A 259 -2.99 -4.95 -12.55
CA GLY A 259 -2.73 -3.84 -13.47
C GLY A 259 -1.29 -3.34 -13.36
N THR A 260 -0.81 -3.14 -12.14
CA THR A 260 0.55 -2.68 -11.89
C THR A 260 1.60 -3.72 -12.31
N MET A 261 1.37 -5.03 -12.08
CA MET A 261 2.24 -6.10 -12.58
C MET A 261 2.36 -6.09 -14.10
N GLN A 262 1.25 -5.89 -14.82
CA GLN A 262 1.26 -5.78 -16.27
C GLN A 262 2.11 -4.58 -16.73
N ARG A 263 2.04 -3.45 -16.01
CA ARG A 263 2.90 -2.29 -16.25
C ARG A 263 4.38 -2.60 -15.99
N CYS A 264 4.69 -3.32 -14.90
CA CYS A 264 6.07 -3.76 -14.61
C CYS A 264 6.63 -4.61 -15.75
N VAL A 265 5.88 -5.59 -16.25
CA VAL A 265 6.32 -6.44 -17.37
C VAL A 265 6.53 -5.63 -18.65
N GLN A 266 5.67 -4.67 -18.95
CA GLN A 266 5.90 -3.75 -20.08
C GLN A 266 7.23 -3.00 -19.95
N LEU A 267 7.54 -2.49 -18.77
CA LEU A 267 8.78 -1.76 -18.51
C LEU A 267 10.01 -2.67 -18.57
N MET A 268 9.92 -3.89 -18.01
CA MET A 268 10.96 -4.92 -18.13
C MET A 268 11.26 -5.22 -19.60
N LEU A 269 10.23 -5.47 -20.41
CA LEU A 269 10.40 -5.79 -21.83
C LEU A 269 10.98 -4.60 -22.62
N ARG A 270 10.46 -3.38 -22.41
CA ARG A 270 10.99 -2.18 -23.05
C ARG A 270 12.48 -1.98 -22.78
N TYR A 271 12.93 -2.25 -21.56
CA TYR A 271 14.32 -2.15 -21.17
C TYR A 271 15.15 -3.31 -21.73
N ALA A 272 14.71 -4.55 -21.51
CA ALA A 272 15.48 -5.73 -21.85
C ALA A 272 15.78 -5.87 -23.34
N VAL A 273 14.83 -5.53 -24.24
CA VAL A 273 15.03 -5.58 -25.70
C VAL A 273 15.95 -4.48 -26.22
N ARG A 274 16.18 -3.40 -25.45
CA ARG A 274 17.04 -2.27 -25.83
C ARG A 274 18.41 -2.31 -25.18
N ARG A 275 18.53 -2.95 -24.01
CA ARG A 275 19.77 -3.00 -23.25
C ARG A 275 20.74 -3.99 -23.88
N SER A 276 21.86 -3.49 -24.42
CA SER A 276 22.99 -4.31 -24.90
C SER A 276 23.94 -4.64 -23.75
N MET A 277 24.45 -5.85 -23.76
CA MET A 277 25.49 -6.38 -22.88
C MET A 277 26.59 -7.01 -23.75
N SER A 278 27.69 -7.44 -23.14
CA SER A 278 28.77 -8.14 -23.85
C SER A 278 28.32 -9.44 -24.52
N THR A 279 27.25 -10.06 -23.99
CA THR A 279 26.69 -11.35 -24.43
C THR A 279 25.43 -11.22 -25.30
N GLY A 280 25.12 -10.03 -25.84
CA GLY A 280 23.93 -9.79 -26.63
C GLY A 280 22.94 -8.84 -25.95
N ARG A 281 21.64 -8.98 -26.26
CA ARG A 281 20.57 -8.21 -25.60
C ARG A 281 20.23 -8.81 -24.24
N LEU A 282 19.89 -7.96 -23.28
CA LEU A 282 19.45 -8.43 -21.95
C LEU A 282 18.26 -9.40 -22.05
N ALA A 283 17.36 -9.18 -23.01
CA ALA A 283 16.22 -10.07 -23.27
C ALA A 283 16.63 -11.50 -23.72
N GLU A 284 17.85 -11.68 -24.16
CA GLU A 284 18.37 -13.00 -24.60
C GLU A 284 18.98 -13.77 -23.43
N ASN A 285 19.29 -13.08 -22.32
CA ASN A 285 19.86 -13.71 -21.12
C ASN A 285 18.84 -14.63 -20.44
N LEU A 286 19.28 -15.85 -20.08
CA LEU A 286 18.43 -16.90 -19.48
C LEU A 286 17.71 -16.40 -18.21
N ILE A 287 18.45 -15.83 -17.25
CA ILE A 287 17.88 -15.36 -15.97
C ILE A 287 16.84 -14.29 -16.19
N THR A 288 17.09 -13.36 -17.13
CA THR A 288 16.14 -12.31 -17.49
C THR A 288 14.85 -12.91 -18.08
N ARG A 289 15.00 -13.87 -18.98
CA ARG A 289 13.84 -14.58 -19.58
C ARG A 289 13.04 -15.35 -18.55
N GLU A 290 13.69 -16.05 -17.64
CA GLU A 290 13.04 -16.78 -16.54
C GLU A 290 12.21 -15.83 -15.67
N ARG A 291 12.80 -14.71 -15.22
CA ARG A 291 12.10 -13.70 -14.41
C ARG A 291 10.90 -13.10 -15.12
N ILE A 292 11.05 -12.71 -16.39
CA ILE A 292 9.93 -12.17 -17.18
C ILE A 292 8.85 -13.22 -17.38
N THR A 293 9.23 -14.46 -17.71
CA THR A 293 8.30 -15.58 -17.90
C THR A 293 7.51 -15.85 -16.62
N GLU A 294 8.19 -15.88 -15.47
CA GLU A 294 7.52 -16.06 -14.18
C GLU A 294 6.46 -14.98 -13.95
N GLN A 295 6.77 -13.70 -14.23
CA GLN A 295 5.80 -12.63 -14.06
C GLN A 295 4.61 -12.75 -15.03
N ILE A 296 4.84 -13.15 -16.28
CA ILE A 296 3.77 -13.39 -17.26
C ILE A 296 2.85 -14.52 -16.78
N VAL A 297 3.40 -15.61 -16.27
CA VAL A 297 2.65 -16.75 -15.74
C VAL A 297 1.84 -16.37 -14.49
N ARG A 298 2.43 -15.58 -13.57
CA ARG A 298 1.72 -15.03 -12.39
C ARG A 298 0.57 -14.11 -12.78
N ILE A 299 0.78 -13.25 -13.78
CA ILE A 299 -0.26 -12.37 -14.33
C ILE A 299 -1.42 -13.20 -14.90
N SER A 300 -1.13 -14.24 -15.67
CA SER A 300 -2.15 -15.15 -16.22
C SER A 300 -2.97 -15.83 -15.12
N ALA A 301 -2.29 -16.42 -14.11
CA ALA A 301 -2.93 -17.06 -12.97
C ALA A 301 -3.80 -16.08 -12.17
N LEU A 302 -3.30 -14.86 -11.90
CA LEU A 302 -4.03 -13.84 -11.13
C LEU A 302 -5.21 -13.26 -11.92
N ARG A 303 -5.06 -13.06 -13.23
CA ARG A 303 -6.13 -12.62 -14.13
C ARG A 303 -7.29 -13.60 -14.14
N SER A 304 -6.98 -14.89 -14.30
CA SER A 304 -7.98 -15.97 -14.23
C SER A 304 -8.73 -15.93 -12.90
N PHE A 305 -8.00 -15.82 -11.79
CA PHE A 305 -8.60 -15.74 -10.45
C PHE A 305 -9.56 -14.57 -10.31
N ILE A 306 -9.11 -13.34 -10.61
CA ILE A 306 -9.92 -12.12 -10.48
C ILE A 306 -11.16 -12.20 -11.38
N HIS A 307 -11.02 -12.72 -12.59
CA HIS A 307 -12.12 -12.85 -13.54
C HIS A 307 -13.18 -13.84 -13.06
N GLN A 308 -12.76 -15.00 -12.56
CA GLN A 308 -13.68 -15.98 -11.96
C GLN A 308 -14.41 -15.40 -10.75
N PHE A 309 -13.69 -14.65 -9.91
CA PHE A 309 -14.26 -14.00 -8.74
C PHE A 309 -15.37 -13.00 -9.12
N GLY A 310 -15.12 -12.16 -10.13
CA GLY A 310 -16.11 -11.22 -10.64
C GLY A 310 -17.39 -11.94 -11.12
N ARG A 311 -17.23 -13.04 -11.85
CA ARG A 311 -18.35 -13.88 -12.30
C ARG A 311 -19.14 -14.49 -11.14
N TRP A 312 -18.47 -14.96 -10.09
CA TRP A 312 -19.15 -15.51 -8.91
C TRP A 312 -19.98 -14.44 -8.21
N TYR A 313 -19.45 -13.23 -8.07
CA TYR A 313 -20.19 -12.12 -7.51
C TYR A 313 -21.42 -11.74 -8.35
N ASP A 314 -21.25 -11.61 -9.67
CA ASP A 314 -22.34 -11.27 -10.59
C ASP A 314 -23.42 -12.38 -10.64
N ALA A 315 -23.01 -13.63 -10.42
CA ALA A 315 -23.93 -14.77 -10.27
C ALA A 315 -24.62 -14.82 -8.88
N GLY A 316 -24.23 -13.96 -7.93
CA GLY A 316 -24.78 -13.95 -6.57
C GLY A 316 -24.35 -15.15 -5.74
N LEU A 317 -23.19 -15.75 -6.03
CA LEU A 317 -22.66 -16.87 -5.24
C LEU A 317 -22.12 -16.35 -3.89
N ASP A 318 -22.37 -17.13 -2.84
CA ASP A 318 -21.72 -16.92 -1.55
C ASP A 318 -20.32 -17.55 -1.58
N VAL A 319 -19.31 -16.70 -1.77
CA VAL A 319 -17.92 -17.14 -1.88
C VAL A 319 -17.30 -17.26 -0.50
N PRO A 320 -16.71 -18.40 -0.13
CA PRO A 320 -16.05 -18.60 1.16
C PRO A 320 -14.94 -17.58 1.45
N GLU A 321 -14.79 -17.23 2.73
CA GLU A 321 -13.82 -16.20 3.18
C GLU A 321 -12.38 -16.55 2.84
N GLU A 322 -12.07 -17.83 2.75
CA GLU A 322 -10.78 -18.38 2.40
C GLU A 322 -10.27 -17.87 1.05
N PHE A 323 -11.17 -17.68 0.07
CA PHE A 323 -10.80 -17.14 -1.24
C PHE A 323 -10.47 -15.65 -1.19
N PHE A 324 -11.06 -14.89 -0.26
CA PHE A 324 -10.69 -13.49 -0.06
C PHE A 324 -9.33 -13.34 0.65
N ALA A 325 -9.00 -14.25 1.56
CA ALA A 325 -7.66 -14.32 2.12
C ALA A 325 -6.62 -14.69 1.05
N LEU A 326 -6.96 -15.65 0.20
CA LEU A 326 -6.11 -16.10 -0.90
C LEU A 326 -5.85 -14.97 -1.91
N VAL A 327 -6.87 -14.27 -2.39
CA VAL A 327 -6.69 -13.21 -3.39
C VAL A 327 -5.91 -12.02 -2.83
N LYS A 328 -6.09 -11.71 -1.53
CA LYS A 328 -5.32 -10.68 -0.82
C LYS A 328 -3.84 -11.04 -0.67
N TYR A 329 -3.51 -12.31 -0.60
CA TYR A 329 -2.14 -12.80 -0.67
C TYR A 329 -1.61 -12.76 -2.11
N ALA A 330 -2.34 -13.41 -3.04
CA ALA A 330 -1.88 -13.69 -4.40
C ALA A 330 -1.51 -12.42 -5.18
N GLY A 331 -2.35 -11.38 -5.14
CA GLY A 331 -2.11 -10.12 -5.83
C GLY A 331 -0.91 -9.36 -5.26
N PRO A 332 -0.96 -8.91 -3.99
CA PRO A 332 0.09 -8.10 -3.39
C PRO A 332 1.49 -8.75 -3.36
N GLU A 333 1.59 -10.06 -3.05
CA GLU A 333 2.89 -10.74 -3.05
C GLU A 333 3.46 -10.86 -4.46
N SER A 334 2.62 -11.16 -5.45
CA SER A 334 3.05 -11.20 -6.85
C SER A 334 3.48 -9.81 -7.34
N LEU A 335 2.78 -8.75 -6.96
CA LEU A 335 3.18 -7.37 -7.26
C LEU A 335 4.51 -7.02 -6.60
N GLY A 336 4.69 -7.34 -5.32
CA GLY A 336 5.94 -7.10 -4.60
C GLY A 336 7.14 -7.70 -5.35
N LEU A 337 7.00 -8.95 -5.80
CA LEU A 337 8.03 -9.63 -6.59
C LEU A 337 8.23 -9.00 -7.98
N ALA A 338 7.16 -8.57 -8.64
CA ALA A 338 7.24 -7.94 -9.96
C ALA A 338 8.00 -6.61 -9.93
N VAL A 339 7.74 -5.76 -8.93
CA VAL A 339 8.45 -4.46 -8.82
C VAL A 339 9.90 -4.66 -8.39
N ASP A 340 10.21 -5.64 -7.52
CA ASP A 340 11.57 -6.00 -7.14
C ASP A 340 12.39 -6.48 -8.35
N HIS A 341 11.82 -7.39 -9.14
CA HIS A 341 12.45 -7.87 -10.38
C HIS A 341 12.67 -6.74 -11.39
N LEU A 342 11.70 -5.81 -11.53
CA LEU A 342 11.84 -4.65 -12.41
C LEU A 342 12.99 -3.75 -11.94
N LEU A 343 13.03 -3.40 -10.65
CA LEU A 343 14.06 -2.56 -10.05
C LEU A 343 15.44 -3.19 -10.25
N GLN A 344 15.57 -4.48 -9.91
CA GLN A 344 16.81 -5.25 -10.05
C GLN A 344 17.29 -5.30 -11.51
N MET A 345 16.36 -5.52 -12.46
CA MET A 345 16.67 -5.61 -13.89
C MET A 345 17.22 -4.28 -14.45
N LEU A 346 16.65 -3.15 -13.99
CA LEU A 346 17.10 -1.83 -14.43
C LEU A 346 18.42 -1.39 -13.76
N GLY A 347 18.83 -2.05 -12.67
CA GLY A 347 20.02 -1.70 -11.90
C GLY A 347 19.96 -0.26 -11.38
N GLY A 348 21.04 0.51 -11.47
CA GLY A 348 21.09 1.90 -11.00
C GLY A 348 19.98 2.78 -11.59
N ARG A 349 19.54 2.51 -12.82
CA ARG A 349 18.41 3.25 -13.41
C ARG A 349 17.07 2.99 -12.70
N GLY A 350 16.86 1.79 -12.15
CA GLY A 350 15.70 1.47 -11.35
C GLY A 350 15.67 2.16 -9.99
N TYR A 351 16.84 2.64 -9.52
CA TYR A 351 17.02 3.21 -8.18
C TYR A 351 16.98 4.75 -8.15
N ILE A 352 16.90 5.40 -9.33
CA ILE A 352 16.90 6.86 -9.44
C ILE A 352 15.46 7.38 -9.43
N GLU A 353 15.15 8.32 -8.53
CA GLU A 353 13.80 8.92 -8.33
C GLU A 353 13.19 9.54 -9.60
N THR A 354 13.99 9.98 -10.56
CA THR A 354 13.50 10.48 -11.85
C THR A 354 12.86 9.41 -12.73
N ASN A 355 12.95 8.14 -12.34
CA ASN A 355 12.25 7.02 -12.96
C ASN A 355 11.02 6.60 -12.14
N LEU A 356 10.04 6.02 -12.79
CA LEU A 356 8.79 5.55 -12.17
C LEU A 356 9.02 4.40 -11.16
N VAL A 357 10.11 3.66 -11.28
CA VAL A 357 10.32 2.39 -10.56
C VAL A 357 10.42 2.56 -9.04
N PRO A 358 11.14 3.57 -8.49
CA PRO A 358 11.17 3.80 -7.04
C PRO A 358 9.77 4.06 -6.45
N GLN A 359 8.94 4.85 -7.14
CA GLN A 359 7.55 5.07 -6.75
C GLN A 359 6.75 3.76 -6.74
N LEU A 360 6.81 2.98 -7.82
CA LEU A 360 6.12 1.67 -7.89
C LEU A 360 6.54 0.74 -6.75
N PHE A 361 7.84 0.73 -6.39
CA PHE A 361 8.37 -0.08 -5.29
C PHE A 361 7.80 0.35 -3.93
N ARG A 362 7.78 1.66 -3.66
CA ARG A 362 7.21 2.20 -2.42
C ARG A 362 5.71 1.96 -2.32
N ASP A 363 4.96 2.19 -3.39
CA ASP A 363 3.52 2.03 -3.44
C ASP A 363 3.11 0.56 -3.29
N ALA A 364 3.79 -0.35 -3.99
CA ALA A 364 3.54 -1.79 -3.92
C ALA A 364 3.75 -2.36 -2.49
N ARG A 365 4.60 -1.73 -1.66
CA ARG A 365 4.88 -2.24 -0.32
C ARG A 365 3.67 -2.16 0.61
N LEU A 366 2.84 -1.12 0.47
CA LEU A 366 1.70 -0.90 1.34
C LEU A 366 0.59 -1.95 1.12
N VAL A 367 0.34 -2.39 -0.13
CA VAL A 367 -0.73 -3.35 -0.43
C VAL A 367 -0.56 -4.72 0.25
N ARG A 368 0.64 -5.03 0.75
CA ARG A 368 0.95 -6.22 1.55
C ARG A 368 0.60 -6.05 3.04
N ILE A 369 0.38 -4.81 3.51
CA ILE A 369 0.19 -4.46 4.92
C ILE A 369 -1.30 -4.28 5.26
N PHE A 370 -2.00 -3.37 4.59
CA PHE A 370 -3.38 -3.01 4.95
C PHE A 370 -4.40 -4.06 4.50
N GLU A 371 -5.60 -4.02 5.06
CA GLU A 371 -6.70 -5.00 4.89
C GLU A 371 -6.32 -6.46 5.20
N GLY A 372 -5.40 -6.62 6.14
CA GLY A 372 -4.87 -7.89 6.61
C GLY A 372 -3.49 -8.18 6.02
N PRO A 373 -2.43 -8.17 6.88
CA PRO A 373 -1.07 -8.52 6.45
C PRO A 373 -1.00 -9.94 5.90
N THR A 374 -0.01 -10.16 5.03
CA THR A 374 0.27 -11.45 4.39
C THR A 374 0.24 -12.62 5.36
N GLU A 375 0.92 -12.48 6.51
CA GLU A 375 1.04 -13.53 7.53
C GLU A 375 -0.33 -13.86 8.15
N THR A 376 -1.15 -12.83 8.40
CA THR A 376 -2.51 -13.01 8.93
C THR A 376 -3.40 -13.78 7.93
N MET A 377 -3.27 -13.52 6.64
CA MET A 377 -4.03 -14.22 5.60
C MET A 377 -3.64 -15.69 5.50
N ILE A 378 -2.34 -15.99 5.56
CA ILE A 378 -1.83 -17.39 5.58
C ILE A 378 -2.34 -18.12 6.82
N MET A 379 -2.20 -17.52 8.00
CA MET A 379 -2.63 -18.12 9.26
C MET A 379 -4.14 -18.37 9.28
N PHE A 380 -4.93 -17.40 8.81
CA PHE A 380 -6.38 -17.55 8.68
C PHE A 380 -6.74 -18.73 7.75
N LEU A 381 -6.17 -18.78 6.55
CA LEU A 381 -6.43 -19.85 5.58
C LEU A 381 -6.11 -21.23 6.18
N GLY A 382 -4.94 -21.35 6.80
CA GLY A 382 -4.53 -22.62 7.40
C GLY A 382 -5.40 -23.05 8.57
N SER A 383 -5.84 -22.12 9.42
CA SER A 383 -6.75 -22.41 10.52
C SER A 383 -8.11 -22.91 10.01
N ARG A 384 -8.61 -22.37 8.91
CA ARG A 384 -9.86 -22.79 8.27
C ARG A 384 -9.75 -24.18 7.68
N ILE A 385 -8.62 -24.52 7.06
CA ILE A 385 -8.33 -25.87 6.58
C ILE A 385 -8.19 -26.85 7.75
N ALA A 386 -7.44 -26.49 8.81
CA ALA A 386 -7.27 -27.30 10.00
C ALA A 386 -8.57 -27.61 10.73
N SER A 387 -9.54 -26.69 10.70
CA SER A 387 -10.89 -26.82 11.29
C SER A 387 -11.90 -27.47 10.36
N GLN A 388 -11.48 -27.97 9.19
CA GLN A 388 -12.34 -28.66 8.23
C GLN A 388 -13.52 -27.80 7.75
N SER A 389 -13.25 -26.56 7.31
CA SER A 389 -14.26 -25.59 6.86
C SER A 389 -15.23 -26.21 5.85
N ARG A 390 -16.47 -26.42 6.28
CA ARG A 390 -17.51 -27.02 5.44
C ARG A 390 -17.87 -26.15 4.22
N PRO A 391 -18.04 -24.82 4.36
CA PRO A 391 -18.28 -23.97 3.19
C PRO A 391 -17.19 -24.08 2.13
N LEU A 392 -15.92 -24.18 2.55
CA LEU A 392 -14.79 -24.36 1.62
C LEU A 392 -14.85 -25.72 0.92
N GLN A 393 -15.18 -26.79 1.63
CA GLN A 393 -15.33 -28.14 1.05
C GLN A 393 -16.42 -28.19 -0.02
N GLU A 394 -17.61 -27.68 0.32
CA GLU A 394 -18.77 -27.62 -0.58
C GLU A 394 -18.46 -26.78 -1.82
N PHE A 395 -17.80 -25.62 -1.64
CA PHE A 395 -17.44 -24.75 -2.77
C PHE A 395 -16.43 -25.40 -3.73
N LEU A 396 -15.40 -26.07 -3.20
CA LEU A 396 -14.41 -26.78 -4.02
C LEU A 396 -15.05 -27.92 -4.82
N ARG A 397 -15.93 -28.71 -4.19
CA ARG A 397 -16.56 -29.87 -4.83
C ARG A 397 -17.64 -29.50 -5.82
N GLU A 398 -18.53 -28.59 -5.41
CA GLU A 398 -19.78 -28.33 -6.13
C GLU A 398 -19.66 -27.16 -7.11
N ARG A 399 -18.89 -26.11 -6.76
CA ARG A 399 -18.77 -24.89 -7.56
C ARG A 399 -17.55 -24.89 -8.44
N LEU A 400 -16.40 -25.37 -7.93
CA LEU A 400 -15.16 -25.49 -8.69
C LEU A 400 -14.99 -26.86 -9.36
N ASN A 401 -15.90 -27.80 -9.14
CA ASN A 401 -15.80 -29.16 -9.66
C ASN A 401 -14.37 -29.77 -9.48
N ALA A 402 -13.78 -29.52 -8.30
CA ALA A 402 -12.41 -29.89 -7.95
C ALA A 402 -12.38 -30.88 -6.76
N PRO A 403 -13.07 -32.05 -6.81
CA PRO A 403 -13.15 -32.96 -5.68
C PRO A 403 -11.80 -33.50 -5.25
N ALA A 404 -10.89 -33.79 -6.21
CA ALA A 404 -9.55 -34.31 -5.91
C ALA A 404 -8.71 -33.30 -5.12
N ILE A 405 -8.81 -31.99 -5.45
CA ILE A 405 -8.12 -30.94 -4.68
C ILE A 405 -8.77 -30.78 -3.30
N ALA A 406 -10.09 -30.87 -3.21
CA ALA A 406 -10.78 -30.84 -1.93
C ALA A 406 -10.30 -31.99 -1.02
N ASP A 407 -10.25 -33.24 -1.53
CA ASP A 407 -9.75 -34.39 -0.77
C ASP A 407 -8.31 -34.16 -0.30
N LEU A 408 -7.44 -33.70 -1.18
CA LEU A 408 -6.04 -33.42 -0.88
C LEU A 408 -5.90 -32.33 0.21
N VAL A 409 -6.63 -31.22 0.09
CA VAL A 409 -6.58 -30.09 1.05
C VAL A 409 -7.02 -30.52 2.44
N PHE A 410 -8.07 -31.34 2.55
CA PHE A 410 -8.58 -31.73 3.86
C PHE A 410 -7.81 -32.91 4.47
N ALA A 411 -7.24 -33.81 3.66
CA ALA A 411 -6.30 -34.83 4.14
C ALA A 411 -4.98 -34.22 4.63
N ALA A 412 -4.54 -33.12 4.04
CA ALA A 412 -3.35 -32.39 4.47
C ALA A 412 -3.44 -31.90 5.93
N ALA A 413 -4.64 -31.65 6.45
CA ALA A 413 -4.83 -31.20 7.82
C ALA A 413 -4.35 -32.25 8.85
N ASP A 414 -4.64 -33.52 8.62
CA ASP A 414 -4.22 -34.59 9.52
C ASP A 414 -2.72 -34.84 9.41
N LEU A 415 -2.19 -34.80 8.18
CA LEU A 415 -0.75 -34.90 7.92
C LEU A 415 0.04 -33.80 8.66
N ALA A 416 -0.38 -32.54 8.54
CA ALA A 416 0.24 -31.42 9.23
C ALA A 416 0.15 -31.53 10.76
N LYS A 417 -0.99 -31.94 11.29
CA LYS A 417 -1.16 -32.16 12.73
C LYS A 417 -0.22 -33.25 13.25
N GLN A 418 -0.08 -34.35 12.51
CA GLN A 418 0.81 -35.45 12.88
C GLN A 418 2.27 -35.02 13.00
N HIS A 419 2.76 -34.14 12.12
CA HIS A 419 4.17 -33.79 12.02
C HIS A 419 4.55 -32.46 12.71
N HIS A 420 3.60 -31.53 12.91
CA HIS A 420 3.87 -30.17 13.40
C HIS A 420 3.24 -29.83 14.76
N LEU A 421 2.31 -30.65 15.30
CA LEU A 421 1.88 -30.50 16.68
C LEU A 421 2.97 -30.96 17.63
N VAL A 422 3.20 -30.16 18.69
CA VAL A 422 4.21 -30.44 19.72
C VAL A 422 3.51 -30.88 21.01
N LYS A 423 4.05 -31.94 21.64
CA LYS A 423 3.67 -32.33 23.01
C LYS A 423 4.59 -31.61 23.98
N GLY A 424 4.05 -30.86 24.91
CA GLY A 424 4.83 -30.05 25.84
C GLY A 424 3.97 -29.14 26.70
N THR A 425 4.55 -28.04 27.12
CA THR A 425 3.85 -26.97 27.84
C THR A 425 2.73 -26.36 27.00
N GLU A 426 1.78 -25.68 27.63
CA GLU A 426 0.70 -24.98 26.94
C GLU A 426 1.22 -24.01 25.87
N ALA A 427 2.30 -23.27 26.16
CA ALA A 427 2.96 -22.37 25.23
C ALA A 427 3.52 -23.10 23.99
N GLU A 428 4.17 -24.25 24.19
CA GLU A 428 4.69 -25.07 23.08
C GLU A 428 3.58 -25.68 22.26
N GLN A 429 2.49 -26.11 22.89
CA GLN A 429 1.29 -26.59 22.17
C GLN A 429 0.66 -25.47 21.32
N ALA A 430 0.54 -24.26 21.86
CA ALA A 430 0.04 -23.10 21.12
C ALA A 430 0.91 -22.75 19.90
N LEU A 431 2.25 -22.81 20.03
CA LEU A 431 3.18 -22.68 18.91
C LEU A 431 3.02 -23.80 17.89
N GLY A 432 2.77 -25.04 18.33
CA GLY A 432 2.47 -26.18 17.44
C GLY A 432 1.22 -25.93 16.59
N VAL A 433 0.14 -25.43 17.20
CA VAL A 433 -1.09 -25.06 16.47
C VAL A 433 -0.85 -23.96 15.44
N GLN A 434 -0.04 -22.95 15.80
CA GLN A 434 0.33 -21.90 14.86
C GLN A 434 1.16 -22.45 13.68
N ARG A 435 2.07 -23.38 13.92
CA ARG A 435 2.83 -24.07 12.85
C ARG A 435 1.92 -24.85 11.90
N VAL A 436 1.01 -25.63 12.47
CA VAL A 436 0.00 -26.37 11.66
C VAL A 436 -0.76 -25.37 10.76
N SER A 437 -1.26 -24.28 11.32
CA SER A 437 -1.96 -23.25 10.56
C SER A 437 -1.08 -22.62 9.48
N ARG A 438 0.20 -22.34 9.76
CA ARG A 438 1.12 -21.77 8.78
C ARG A 438 1.38 -22.73 7.61
N VAL A 439 1.79 -23.97 7.86
CA VAL A 439 2.13 -24.91 6.77
C VAL A 439 0.89 -25.26 5.92
N LEU A 440 -0.28 -25.40 6.58
CA LEU A 440 -1.54 -25.60 5.86
C LEU A 440 -1.96 -24.39 5.05
N GLY A 441 -1.73 -23.18 5.57
CA GLY A 441 -2.01 -21.95 4.85
C GLY A 441 -1.14 -21.79 3.61
N GLU A 442 0.16 -22.06 3.71
CA GLU A 442 1.10 -22.05 2.58
C GLU A 442 0.73 -23.10 1.52
N PHE A 443 0.36 -24.31 1.93
CA PHE A 443 -0.12 -25.35 1.03
C PHE A 443 -1.47 -24.99 0.40
N GLY A 444 -2.46 -24.63 1.22
CA GLY A 444 -3.82 -24.31 0.80
C GLY A 444 -3.85 -23.16 -0.21
N LEU A 445 -2.98 -22.18 -0.05
CA LEU A 445 -2.80 -21.07 -0.96
C LEU A 445 -2.59 -21.56 -2.42
N TRP A 446 -1.65 -22.46 -2.65
CA TRP A 446 -1.35 -22.95 -3.99
C TRP A 446 -2.40 -23.95 -4.49
N ALA A 447 -2.95 -24.78 -3.60
CA ALA A 447 -3.98 -25.75 -3.94
C ALA A 447 -5.29 -25.07 -4.37
N LEU A 448 -5.76 -24.08 -3.61
CA LEU A 448 -6.99 -23.35 -3.94
C LEU A 448 -6.81 -22.49 -5.20
N TRP A 449 -5.65 -21.85 -5.36
CA TRP A 449 -5.39 -21.06 -6.57
C TRP A 449 -5.35 -21.96 -7.81
N LEU A 450 -4.74 -23.14 -7.70
CA LEU A 450 -4.75 -24.14 -8.77
C LEU A 450 -6.18 -24.58 -9.12
N ALA A 451 -7.02 -24.87 -8.12
CA ALA A 451 -8.41 -25.26 -8.34
C ALA A 451 -9.18 -24.21 -9.15
N ILE A 452 -8.96 -22.94 -8.88
CA ILE A 452 -9.60 -21.84 -9.63
C ILE A 452 -9.11 -21.81 -11.08
N VAL A 453 -7.79 -21.87 -11.30
CA VAL A 453 -7.19 -21.76 -12.64
C VAL A 453 -7.47 -23.01 -13.49
N GLU A 454 -7.57 -24.20 -12.89
CA GLU A 454 -7.97 -25.42 -13.60
C GLU A 454 -9.41 -25.37 -14.08
N ASN A 455 -10.29 -24.74 -13.30
CA ASN A 455 -11.71 -24.58 -13.63
C ASN A 455 -11.99 -23.42 -14.60
N ASP A 456 -11.01 -22.61 -14.94
CA ASP A 456 -11.18 -21.56 -15.94
C ASP A 456 -11.14 -22.12 -17.36
N THR A 457 -12.33 -22.45 -17.88
CA THR A 457 -12.53 -22.98 -19.22
C THR A 457 -12.84 -21.89 -20.26
N ALA A 458 -13.09 -20.67 -19.82
CA ALA A 458 -13.55 -19.56 -20.67
C ALA A 458 -12.45 -18.53 -20.97
N GLY A 459 -11.23 -18.75 -20.47
CA GLY A 459 -10.12 -17.83 -20.68
C GLY A 459 -9.39 -18.09 -22.00
N ASP A 460 -9.33 -17.10 -22.88
CA ASP A 460 -8.51 -17.12 -24.12
C ASP A 460 -7.04 -16.78 -23.84
N ASP A 461 -6.57 -16.87 -22.57
CA ASP A 461 -5.21 -16.55 -22.20
C ASP A 461 -4.25 -17.67 -22.61
N PRO A 462 -3.33 -17.45 -23.57
CA PRO A 462 -2.42 -18.49 -24.07
C PRO A 462 -1.43 -18.99 -23.01
N GLU A 463 -1.22 -18.25 -21.93
CA GLU A 463 -0.31 -18.60 -20.85
C GLU A 463 -0.98 -19.41 -19.72
N LEU A 464 -2.28 -19.61 -19.80
CA LEU A 464 -3.03 -20.34 -18.77
C LEU A 464 -2.54 -21.79 -18.56
N PRO A 465 -2.15 -22.55 -19.61
CA PRO A 465 -1.54 -23.87 -19.43
C PRO A 465 -0.23 -23.83 -18.62
N ARG A 466 0.61 -22.80 -18.85
CA ARG A 466 1.85 -22.59 -18.07
C ARG A 466 1.53 -22.25 -16.61
N ALA A 467 0.50 -21.44 -16.38
CA ALA A 467 0.05 -21.08 -15.04
C ALA A 467 -0.40 -22.30 -14.24
N ARG A 468 -1.13 -23.25 -14.87
CA ARG A 468 -1.52 -24.53 -14.24
C ARG A 468 -0.31 -25.38 -13.84
N VAL A 469 0.68 -25.51 -14.72
CA VAL A 469 1.92 -26.26 -14.43
C VAL A 469 2.70 -25.60 -13.29
N TRP A 470 2.84 -24.28 -13.32
CA TRP A 470 3.52 -23.50 -12.31
C TRP A 470 2.84 -23.64 -10.93
N LEU A 471 1.52 -23.47 -10.83
CA LEU A 471 0.77 -23.63 -9.58
C LEU A 471 0.84 -25.06 -9.04
N ARG A 472 0.75 -26.05 -9.92
CA ARG A 472 0.84 -27.47 -9.52
C ARG A 472 2.21 -27.79 -8.93
N ARG A 473 3.29 -27.26 -9.51
CA ARG A 473 4.64 -27.41 -8.94
C ARG A 473 4.71 -26.80 -7.54
N LEU A 474 4.25 -25.56 -7.34
CA LEU A 474 4.27 -24.89 -6.04
C LEU A 474 3.39 -25.60 -5.00
N MET A 475 2.23 -26.09 -5.42
CA MET A 475 1.36 -26.92 -4.57
C MET A 475 2.09 -28.19 -4.10
N ASN A 476 2.76 -28.91 -5.00
CA ASN A 476 3.48 -30.14 -4.67
C ASN A 476 4.67 -29.86 -3.74
N GLU A 477 5.42 -28.78 -3.97
CA GLU A 477 6.51 -28.35 -3.10
C GLU A 477 6.01 -28.00 -1.68
N ALA A 478 4.87 -27.31 -1.58
CA ALA A 478 4.26 -26.98 -0.30
C ALA A 478 3.67 -28.23 0.39
N HIS A 479 3.06 -29.13 -0.37
CA HIS A 479 2.55 -30.40 0.15
C HIS A 479 3.66 -31.27 0.74
N ALA A 480 4.81 -31.37 0.06
CA ALA A 480 5.96 -32.13 0.57
C ALA A 480 6.43 -31.63 1.94
N ARG A 481 6.34 -30.32 2.20
CA ARG A 481 6.72 -29.73 3.50
C ARG A 481 5.78 -30.11 4.65
N LEU A 482 4.56 -30.55 4.39
CA LEU A 482 3.59 -30.93 5.43
C LEU A 482 4.07 -32.12 6.27
N SER A 483 4.85 -33.04 5.68
CA SER A 483 5.38 -34.24 6.35
C SER A 483 6.84 -34.09 6.79
N GLN A 484 7.50 -32.99 6.48
CA GLN A 484 8.89 -32.76 6.85
C GLN A 484 8.97 -32.18 8.26
N PRO A 485 9.60 -32.89 9.21
CA PRO A 485 9.84 -32.33 10.54
C PRO A 485 10.84 -31.17 10.41
N ILE A 486 10.57 -30.10 11.17
CA ILE A 486 11.51 -28.97 11.24
C ILE A 486 12.70 -29.41 12.10
N PRO A 487 13.94 -29.33 11.58
CA PRO A 487 15.13 -29.60 12.40
C PRO A 487 15.15 -28.71 13.67
N ALA A 488 15.64 -29.25 14.77
CA ALA A 488 15.62 -28.53 16.06
C ALA A 488 16.29 -27.14 15.97
N LEU A 489 17.36 -27.01 15.19
CA LEU A 489 18.07 -25.73 15.00
C LEU A 489 17.34 -24.73 14.10
N GLU A 490 16.32 -25.16 13.35
CA GLU A 490 15.47 -24.30 12.53
C GLU A 490 14.20 -23.85 13.28
N LEU A 491 14.00 -24.35 14.50
CA LEU A 491 12.89 -23.89 15.34
C LEU A 491 13.07 -22.43 15.73
N PRO A 492 11.99 -21.66 15.77
CA PRO A 492 12.06 -20.28 16.25
C PRO A 492 12.67 -20.22 17.66
N LEU A 493 13.57 -19.26 17.87
CA LEU A 493 14.13 -18.98 19.18
C LEU A 493 13.02 -18.64 20.18
N SER A 494 13.21 -19.03 21.43
CA SER A 494 12.36 -18.57 22.54
C SER A 494 12.49 -17.05 22.73
N THR A 495 11.51 -16.41 23.39
CA THR A 495 11.58 -14.98 23.69
C THR A 495 12.85 -14.61 24.45
N ALA A 496 13.30 -15.45 25.38
CA ALA A 496 14.54 -15.22 26.14
C ALA A 496 15.79 -15.24 25.25
N GLU A 497 15.85 -16.18 24.28
CA GLU A 497 16.96 -16.26 23.32
C GLU A 497 16.95 -15.08 22.34
N ILE A 498 15.77 -14.63 21.91
CA ILE A 498 15.62 -13.42 21.06
C ILE A 498 16.12 -12.19 21.81
N LEU A 499 15.73 -12.00 23.08
CA LEU A 499 16.20 -10.89 23.92
C LEU A 499 17.71 -10.95 24.16
N ALA A 500 18.25 -12.14 24.41
CA ALA A 500 19.70 -12.32 24.56
C ALA A 500 20.47 -12.01 23.25
N ALA A 501 19.92 -12.39 22.10
CA ALA A 501 20.49 -12.04 20.81
C ALA A 501 20.45 -10.53 20.58
N ALA A 502 19.33 -9.87 20.88
CA ALA A 502 19.19 -8.41 20.78
C ALA A 502 20.20 -7.68 21.70
N ALA A 503 20.42 -8.19 22.91
CA ALA A 503 21.44 -7.64 23.82
C ALA A 503 22.85 -7.73 23.22
N ARG A 504 23.22 -8.88 22.63
CA ARG A 504 24.52 -9.04 21.94
C ARG A 504 24.67 -8.09 20.75
N HIS A 505 23.62 -7.84 19.98
CA HIS A 505 23.64 -6.86 18.90
C HIS A 505 23.85 -5.45 19.44
N ARG A 506 23.18 -5.08 20.55
CA ARG A 506 23.39 -3.80 21.23
C ARG A 506 24.83 -3.63 21.72
N GLU A 507 25.45 -4.65 22.28
CA GLU A 507 26.87 -4.63 22.64
C GLU A 507 27.77 -4.44 21.41
N SER A 508 27.46 -5.09 20.30
CA SER A 508 28.26 -5.07 19.08
C SER A 508 28.22 -3.75 18.34
N ILE A 509 27.05 -3.15 18.16
CA ILE A 509 26.84 -1.94 17.32
C ILE A 509 26.42 -0.70 18.13
N GLY A 510 26.24 -0.81 19.44
CA GLY A 510 25.66 0.23 20.29
C GLY A 510 24.16 0.33 20.18
N ASP A 511 23.54 0.97 21.16
CA ASP A 511 22.11 1.28 21.18
C ASP A 511 21.92 2.72 20.69
N VAL A 512 21.96 2.89 19.36
CA VAL A 512 21.93 4.21 18.73
C VAL A 512 20.49 4.61 18.44
N GLU A 513 20.05 5.72 19.00
CA GLU A 513 18.77 6.35 18.70
C GLU A 513 19.02 7.61 17.86
N GLN A 514 18.66 7.55 16.59
CA GLN A 514 18.71 8.70 15.69
C GLN A 514 17.39 9.47 15.78
N ARG A 515 17.45 10.78 15.74
CA ARG A 515 16.25 11.60 15.63
C ARG A 515 15.63 11.45 14.25
N ALA A 516 14.32 11.22 14.19
CA ALA A 516 13.57 11.36 12.96
C ALA A 516 13.69 12.78 12.42
N ALA A 517 13.68 12.93 11.11
CA ALA A 517 13.79 14.24 10.47
C ALA A 517 12.59 15.13 10.80
N GLY A 518 12.84 16.34 11.27
CA GLY A 518 11.86 17.38 11.47
C GLY A 518 11.33 17.51 12.90
N VAL A 519 10.93 18.74 13.25
CA VAL A 519 10.43 19.09 14.61
C VAL A 519 8.99 18.57 14.82
N GLU A 520 8.28 18.28 13.72
CA GLU A 520 6.87 17.89 13.74
C GLU A 520 6.65 16.36 13.72
N PHE A 521 7.71 15.59 13.44
CA PHE A 521 7.63 14.14 13.30
C PHE A 521 8.56 13.45 14.31
N ASP A 522 7.99 13.09 15.43
CA ASP A 522 8.67 12.24 16.40
C ASP A 522 8.69 10.79 15.94
N LEU A 523 9.76 10.08 16.33
CA LEU A 523 9.81 8.63 16.21
C LEU A 523 8.64 8.02 16.98
N ASP A 524 7.98 7.02 16.38
CA ASP A 524 6.87 6.30 17.03
C ASP A 524 7.32 5.83 18.42
N PRO A 525 6.52 6.10 19.47
CA PRO A 525 6.88 5.75 20.84
C PRO A 525 7.30 4.29 21.02
N LEU A 526 6.75 3.37 20.22
CA LEU A 526 7.09 1.94 20.26
C LEU A 526 8.47 1.63 19.62
N LEU A 527 9.05 2.57 18.86
CA LEU A 527 10.38 2.44 18.27
C LEU A 527 11.46 3.22 19.03
N ARG A 528 11.09 3.99 20.06
CA ARG A 528 12.07 4.71 20.89
C ARG A 528 12.89 3.73 21.71
N ARG A 529 14.12 4.15 22.05
CA ARG A 529 14.97 3.42 22.94
C ARG A 529 14.24 3.17 24.27
N ALA A 530 14.04 1.92 24.59
CA ALA A 530 13.50 1.48 25.86
C ALA A 530 14.27 0.24 26.30
N ASP A 531 14.36 0.02 27.58
CA ASP A 531 14.82 -1.27 28.07
C ASP A 531 13.86 -2.35 27.58
N LEU A 532 14.39 -3.33 26.85
CA LEU A 532 13.63 -4.50 26.41
C LEU A 532 13.31 -5.34 27.68
N VAL A 533 12.25 -4.97 28.36
CA VAL A 533 11.67 -5.78 29.43
C VAL A 533 10.82 -6.85 28.75
N ALA A 534 10.97 -8.11 29.15
CA ALA A 534 10.08 -9.17 28.69
C ALA A 534 8.63 -8.71 28.93
N PRO A 535 7.74 -8.79 27.92
CA PRO A 535 6.33 -8.45 28.13
C PRO A 535 5.84 -9.28 29.33
N PRO A 536 5.02 -8.69 30.23
CA PRO A 536 4.39 -9.47 31.29
C PRO A 536 3.72 -10.67 30.63
N ALA A 537 3.90 -11.85 31.20
CA ALA A 537 3.27 -13.07 30.70
C ALA A 537 1.81 -12.73 30.42
N ALA A 538 1.37 -12.93 29.17
CA ALA A 538 0.04 -12.55 28.75
C ALA A 538 -0.95 -13.04 29.80
N SER A 539 -1.57 -12.12 30.52
CA SER A 539 -2.69 -12.46 31.40
C SER A 539 -3.69 -13.15 30.48
N ALA A 540 -4.03 -14.39 30.82
CA ALA A 540 -4.97 -15.18 30.08
C ALA A 540 -6.14 -14.26 29.68
N ALA A 541 -6.39 -14.16 28.38
CA ALA A 541 -7.57 -13.47 27.89
C ALA A 541 -8.75 -13.99 28.70
N PRO A 542 -9.67 -13.12 29.20
CA PRO A 542 -10.81 -13.58 29.96
C PRO A 542 -11.52 -14.65 29.13
N GLY A 543 -11.49 -15.89 29.65
CA GLY A 543 -12.07 -17.03 28.99
C GLY A 543 -13.51 -16.73 28.66
N ILE A 544 -13.89 -17.02 27.41
CA ILE A 544 -15.30 -17.11 27.01
C ILE A 544 -15.89 -18.20 27.89
N ALA A 545 -16.56 -17.80 28.97
CA ALA A 545 -17.33 -18.69 29.79
C ALA A 545 -18.46 -19.27 28.91
N SER A 546 -18.35 -20.57 28.63
CA SER A 546 -19.47 -21.35 28.11
C SER A 546 -20.58 -21.34 29.17
N THR A 547 -21.64 -20.62 28.93
CA THR A 547 -22.85 -20.64 29.74
C THR A 547 -23.60 -21.95 29.47
N SER A 548 -23.40 -22.92 30.36
CA SER A 548 -24.38 -23.99 30.57
C SER A 548 -25.37 -23.52 31.63
N PRO A 549 -26.67 -23.87 31.54
CA PRO A 549 -27.69 -23.36 32.44
C PRO A 549 -27.58 -23.97 33.84
N PRO A 550 -27.98 -23.26 34.91
CA PRO A 550 -27.86 -23.73 36.26
C PRO A 550 -28.99 -24.68 36.66
N ALA A 551 -28.62 -25.75 37.37
CA ALA A 551 -29.55 -26.58 38.14
C ALA A 551 -29.83 -25.93 39.50
N PRO A 552 -31.02 -26.11 40.09
CA PRO A 552 -31.46 -25.33 41.23
C PRO A 552 -31.11 -25.97 42.58
N GLY A 553 -30.82 -25.10 43.57
CA GLY A 553 -31.15 -25.38 44.97
C GLY A 553 -29.97 -25.60 45.91
N GLY A 554 -29.87 -24.75 46.95
CA GLY A 554 -29.09 -24.99 48.14
C GLY A 554 -28.91 -23.72 48.98
N VAL A 555 -29.79 -23.54 49.98
CA VAL A 555 -29.80 -22.47 50.99
C VAL A 555 -28.73 -22.69 52.04
N GLY A 556 -28.05 -21.63 52.52
CA GLY A 556 -27.19 -21.71 53.70
C GLY A 556 -26.48 -20.39 54.07
N THR A 557 -27.12 -19.63 54.83
CA THR A 557 -26.83 -18.67 55.94
C THR A 557 -25.39 -18.46 56.38
N SER A 558 -24.94 -17.24 56.51
CA SER A 558 -24.64 -16.41 57.71
C SER A 558 -23.46 -15.47 57.54
N ALA A 559 -23.70 -14.22 57.85
CA ALA A 559 -22.72 -13.14 58.10
C ALA A 559 -22.18 -13.27 59.55
N PRO A 560 -21.45 -12.29 60.18
CA PRO A 560 -20.80 -11.05 59.75
C PRO A 560 -19.47 -10.72 60.44
N GLY A 561 -18.93 -9.56 60.20
CA GLY A 561 -17.95 -8.83 61.03
C GLY A 561 -16.64 -8.50 60.33
N GLY A 562 -16.06 -7.35 60.34
CA GLY A 562 -16.31 -6.11 61.03
C GLY A 562 -15.07 -5.21 60.86
N ALA A 563 -15.32 -3.93 60.80
CA ALA A 563 -14.57 -2.77 61.26
C ALA A 563 -13.19 -2.41 60.62
N SER A 564 -13.13 -1.34 59.89
CA SER A 564 -12.75 0.03 60.30
C SER A 564 -11.27 0.31 60.52
N ALA A 565 -10.71 1.26 59.78
CA ALA A 565 -10.06 2.46 60.34
C ALA A 565 -9.63 3.47 59.26
N LEU A 566 -10.00 4.66 59.55
CA LEU A 566 -9.64 5.96 58.95
C LEU A 566 -8.12 6.26 59.13
N SER A 567 -7.56 7.05 58.15
CA SER A 567 -6.78 8.28 58.49
C SER A 567 -6.47 9.06 57.18
N THR A 568 -7.09 10.19 57.02
CA THR A 568 -6.66 11.59 57.10
C THR A 568 -5.53 12.05 56.15
N SER A 569 -5.97 12.85 55.23
CA SER A 569 -5.50 14.11 54.67
C SER A 569 -4.08 14.58 54.97
N THR A 570 -3.38 15.05 53.92
CA THR A 570 -2.76 16.37 53.95
C THR A 570 -2.61 16.95 52.54
N ARG A 571 -3.15 18.12 52.40
CA ARG A 571 -3.11 19.08 51.32
C ARG A 571 -1.79 19.85 51.47
N ALA A 572 -0.99 19.98 50.37
CA ALA A 572 0.10 20.93 50.31
C ALA A 572 -0.06 21.82 49.08
N ALA A 573 0.04 23.09 49.34
CA ALA A 573 -0.25 24.22 48.46
C ALA A 573 0.88 24.48 47.46
N ALA A 574 0.48 25.10 46.32
CA ALA A 574 1.36 25.66 45.31
C ALA A 574 2.02 26.98 45.83
N PRO A 575 3.24 27.31 45.43
CA PRO A 575 3.78 28.63 45.62
C PRO A 575 3.51 29.54 44.41
N ALA A 576 3.27 30.80 44.74
CA ALA A 576 2.89 31.92 43.92
C ALA A 576 4.00 32.39 42.95
N ALA A 577 3.55 32.96 41.85
CA ALA A 577 4.35 33.67 40.85
C ALA A 577 4.94 34.97 41.39
N ALA A 578 6.18 35.28 41.01
CA ALA A 578 6.80 36.59 41.17
C ALA A 578 6.76 37.40 39.85
N PRO A 579 6.74 38.72 39.90
CA PRO A 579 6.30 39.56 38.75
C PRO A 579 7.41 39.85 37.76
N ALA A 580 7.04 39.85 36.48
CA ALA A 580 7.88 40.25 35.35
C ALA A 580 8.03 41.76 35.30
N ARG A 581 9.26 42.25 35.23
CA ARG A 581 9.62 43.63 34.91
C ARG A 581 9.32 43.88 33.42
N ALA A 582 8.48 44.88 33.16
CA ALA A 582 8.24 45.46 31.85
C ALA A 582 9.50 46.18 31.34
N ALA A 583 10.02 45.75 30.19
CA ALA A 583 10.94 46.52 29.38
C ALA A 583 10.14 47.22 28.29
N ALA A 584 10.32 48.55 28.21
CA ALA A 584 9.63 49.45 27.29
C ALA A 584 9.88 49.03 25.83
N ALA A 585 8.82 48.71 25.11
CA ALA A 585 8.84 48.60 23.65
C ALA A 585 8.70 50.01 23.04
N ALA A 586 9.72 50.42 22.29
CA ALA A 586 9.62 51.58 21.40
C ALA A 586 8.58 51.25 20.32
N SER A 587 7.58 52.11 20.16
CA SER A 587 6.54 52.00 19.14
C SER A 587 7.15 52.22 17.76
N VAL A 588 7.26 51.16 16.99
CA VAL A 588 7.49 51.19 15.54
C VAL A 588 6.11 51.41 14.90
N ALA A 589 6.02 52.41 14.02
CA ALA A 589 4.82 52.70 13.24
C ALA A 589 4.36 51.43 12.48
N PRO A 590 3.05 51.22 12.25
CA PRO A 590 2.58 50.03 11.54
C PRO A 590 3.11 50.06 10.11
N VAL A 591 3.96 49.08 9.79
CA VAL A 591 4.44 48.82 8.43
C VAL A 591 3.24 48.39 7.61
N ASP A 592 2.97 49.08 6.50
CA ASP A 592 1.95 48.61 5.55
C ASP A 592 2.44 47.34 4.86
N VAL A 593 1.97 46.21 5.35
CA VAL A 593 2.36 44.87 4.89
C VAL A 593 2.13 44.72 3.38
N ARG A 594 1.13 45.37 2.78
CA ARG A 594 0.84 45.33 1.35
C ARG A 594 1.87 46.08 0.53
N ALA A 595 2.26 47.27 0.96
CA ALA A 595 3.29 48.04 0.29
C ALA A 595 4.64 47.31 0.33
N HIS A 596 5.00 46.75 1.48
CA HIS A 596 6.24 46.00 1.65
C HIS A 596 6.26 44.69 0.83
N ALA A 597 5.12 43.97 0.74
CA ALA A 597 5.00 42.82 -0.12
C ALA A 597 5.19 43.16 -1.61
N ALA A 598 4.67 44.30 -2.06
CA ALA A 598 4.83 44.73 -3.44
C ALA A 598 6.30 45.11 -3.77
N GLU A 599 7.04 45.67 -2.82
CA GLU A 599 8.49 45.93 -2.98
C GLU A 599 9.29 44.64 -3.11
N ILE A 600 8.99 43.63 -2.30
CA ILE A 600 9.62 42.30 -2.36
C ILE A 600 9.29 41.61 -3.70
N GLU A 601 8.03 41.66 -4.14
CA GLU A 601 7.59 41.11 -5.43
C GLU A 601 8.36 41.76 -6.59
N ALA A 602 8.48 43.11 -6.59
CA ALA A 602 9.20 43.85 -7.62
C ALA A 602 10.70 43.53 -7.62
N TRP A 603 11.33 43.38 -6.46
CA TRP A 603 12.72 42.98 -6.34
C TRP A 603 12.96 41.60 -6.92
N MET A 604 12.10 40.60 -6.60
CA MET A 604 12.21 39.24 -7.09
C MET A 604 11.98 39.16 -8.60
N CYS A 605 10.99 39.87 -9.14
CA CYS A 605 10.78 39.97 -10.60
C CYS A 605 12.01 40.54 -11.31
N SER A 606 12.63 41.58 -10.73
CA SER A 606 13.86 42.18 -11.26
C SER A 606 15.06 41.20 -11.19
N TRP A 607 15.21 40.46 -10.07
CA TRP A 607 16.29 39.51 -9.90
C TRP A 607 16.19 38.33 -10.91
N ILE A 608 15.00 37.75 -11.06
CA ILE A 608 14.71 36.67 -12.01
C ILE A 608 14.84 37.19 -13.45
N GLY A 609 14.30 38.38 -13.73
CA GLY A 609 14.40 38.99 -15.06
C GLY A 609 15.85 39.20 -15.53
N ARG A 610 16.74 39.68 -14.66
CA ARG A 610 18.18 39.78 -14.98
C ARG A 610 18.81 38.45 -15.32
N ARG A 611 18.46 37.37 -14.60
CA ARG A 611 19.02 36.06 -14.83
C ARG A 611 18.51 35.43 -16.13
N LEU A 612 17.25 35.67 -16.48
CA LEU A 612 16.62 35.17 -17.72
C LEU A 612 16.82 36.12 -18.92
N GLN A 613 17.50 37.24 -18.74
CA GLN A 613 17.64 38.31 -19.76
C GLN A 613 16.29 38.83 -20.26
N LEU A 614 15.32 38.89 -19.37
CA LEU A 614 13.98 39.43 -19.62
C LEU A 614 13.76 40.71 -18.82
N ALA A 615 12.91 41.63 -19.33
CA ALA A 615 12.45 42.78 -18.56
C ALA A 615 11.58 42.31 -17.40
N ALA A 616 11.67 42.98 -16.23
CA ALA A 616 10.99 42.58 -15.02
C ALA A 616 9.45 42.55 -15.15
N ASP A 617 8.88 43.38 -16.03
CA ASP A 617 7.46 43.41 -16.37
C ASP A 617 6.97 42.18 -17.17
N LYS A 618 7.89 41.36 -17.69
CA LYS A 618 7.60 40.08 -18.37
C LYS A 618 7.61 38.90 -17.42
N ILE A 619 7.98 39.10 -16.17
CA ILE A 619 7.93 38.08 -15.12
C ILE A 619 6.58 38.11 -14.44
N ASP A 620 5.75 37.11 -14.67
CA ASP A 620 4.43 36.98 -14.04
C ASP A 620 4.57 36.45 -12.61
N PRO A 621 4.30 37.27 -11.56
CA PRO A 621 4.54 36.86 -10.18
C PRO A 621 3.62 35.75 -9.65
N ILE A 622 2.63 35.32 -10.41
CA ILE A 622 1.72 34.23 -10.05
C ILE A 622 2.21 32.88 -10.60
N LYS A 623 3.06 32.88 -11.62
CA LYS A 623 3.61 31.65 -12.18
C LYS A 623 4.54 30.94 -11.20
N PRO A 624 4.53 29.60 -11.18
CA PRO A 624 5.47 28.82 -10.38
C PRO A 624 6.94 29.13 -10.70
N PHE A 625 7.81 29.04 -9.71
CA PHE A 625 9.25 29.21 -9.88
C PHE A 625 9.84 28.25 -10.92
N SER A 626 9.29 27.03 -11.03
CA SER A 626 9.67 26.04 -12.03
C SER A 626 9.51 26.51 -13.48
N ASP A 627 8.52 27.38 -13.75
CA ASP A 627 8.25 27.89 -15.09
C ASP A 627 9.29 28.91 -15.55
N PHE A 628 10.09 29.43 -14.61
CA PHE A 628 11.21 30.31 -14.84
C PHE A 628 12.55 29.57 -14.87
N GLY A 629 12.55 28.23 -14.83
CA GLY A 629 13.76 27.41 -14.81
C GLY A 629 14.62 27.61 -13.54
N ILE A 630 13.99 28.00 -12.43
CA ILE A 630 14.65 28.12 -11.12
C ILE A 630 14.91 26.71 -10.58
N ASP A 631 16.17 26.27 -10.72
CA ASP A 631 16.65 25.02 -10.12
C ASP A 631 17.03 25.19 -8.65
N SER A 632 17.38 24.10 -7.97
CA SER A 632 17.69 24.11 -6.53
C SER A 632 18.84 25.08 -6.16
N LEU A 633 19.85 25.22 -7.02
CA LEU A 633 20.97 26.12 -6.78
C LEU A 633 20.51 27.58 -6.92
N THR A 634 19.80 27.88 -7.97
CA THR A 634 19.22 29.20 -8.23
C THR A 634 18.22 29.61 -7.15
N ALA A 635 17.48 28.65 -6.60
CA ALA A 635 16.54 28.85 -5.49
C ALA A 635 17.26 29.28 -4.19
N VAL A 636 18.41 28.67 -3.88
CA VAL A 636 19.26 29.05 -2.75
C VAL A 636 19.86 30.44 -2.97
N GLU A 637 20.34 30.75 -4.19
CA GLU A 637 20.89 32.07 -4.55
C GLU A 637 19.83 33.18 -4.42
N LEU A 638 18.59 32.91 -4.86
CA LEU A 638 17.46 33.84 -4.72
C LEU A 638 17.13 34.12 -3.24
N SER A 639 17.08 33.06 -2.42
CA SER A 639 16.78 33.18 -0.98
C SER A 639 17.89 33.94 -0.24
N ALA A 640 19.15 33.68 -0.56
CA ALA A 640 20.29 34.37 0.01
C ALA A 640 20.31 35.87 -0.40
N GLY A 641 20.13 36.16 -1.70
CA GLY A 641 20.09 37.55 -2.19
C GLY A 641 18.90 38.34 -1.64
N LEU A 642 17.74 37.70 -1.44
CA LEU A 642 16.59 38.31 -0.81
C LEU A 642 16.86 38.63 0.68
N GLY A 643 17.51 37.70 1.38
CA GLY A 643 17.92 37.86 2.78
C GLY A 643 18.91 39.03 2.95
N GLU A 644 19.92 39.12 2.06
CA GLU A 644 20.89 40.21 2.04
C GLU A 644 20.21 41.58 1.78
N TRP A 645 19.28 41.62 0.81
CA TRP A 645 18.54 42.84 0.49
C TRP A 645 17.63 43.31 1.64
N LEU A 646 16.96 42.37 2.30
CA LEU A 646 16.08 42.64 3.46
C LEU A 646 16.85 42.82 4.77
N LYS A 647 18.15 42.54 4.81
CA LYS A 647 18.99 42.45 6.02
C LYS A 647 18.38 41.54 7.08
N ARG A 648 17.87 40.38 6.63
CA ARG A 648 17.21 39.34 7.45
C ARG A 648 17.77 37.99 7.08
N ASP A 649 17.96 37.13 8.09
CA ASP A 649 18.28 35.73 7.87
C ASP A 649 17.03 35.01 7.39
N LEU A 650 17.06 34.48 6.16
CA LEU A 650 15.96 33.80 5.53
C LEU A 650 16.33 32.34 5.27
N PRO A 651 15.40 31.37 5.45
CA PRO A 651 15.65 29.97 5.11
C PRO A 651 16.00 29.82 3.64
N THR A 652 16.97 28.97 3.33
CA THR A 652 17.37 28.63 1.94
C THR A 652 16.29 27.86 1.19
N THR A 653 15.24 27.38 1.90
CA THR A 653 14.12 26.62 1.36
C THR A 653 12.92 27.45 0.94
N LEU A 654 12.98 28.78 1.05
CA LEU A 654 11.83 29.68 0.82
C LEU A 654 11.09 29.45 -0.50
N THR A 655 11.81 29.19 -1.59
CA THR A 655 11.17 28.95 -2.90
C THR A 655 10.51 27.59 -3.01
N TRP A 656 10.78 26.67 -2.10
CA TRP A 656 10.09 25.39 -1.98
C TRP A 656 8.86 25.48 -1.10
N ASP A 657 8.91 26.35 -0.07
CA ASP A 657 7.80 26.55 0.84
C ASP A 657 6.68 27.40 0.20
N TYR A 658 7.04 28.28 -0.75
CA TYR A 658 6.12 29.18 -1.45
C TYR A 658 6.24 29.00 -2.97
N PRO A 659 5.21 28.52 -3.67
CA PRO A 659 5.32 28.06 -5.06
C PRO A 659 5.49 29.19 -6.10
N ASN A 660 5.26 30.46 -5.76
CA ASN A 660 5.39 31.61 -6.65
C ASN A 660 5.84 32.87 -5.92
N ILE A 661 6.26 33.87 -6.71
CA ILE A 661 6.82 35.14 -6.23
C ILE A 661 5.82 35.88 -5.31
N ARG A 662 4.54 35.93 -5.69
CA ARG A 662 3.51 36.69 -4.94
C ARG A 662 3.26 36.11 -3.56
N LEU A 663 3.13 34.78 -3.46
CA LEU A 663 2.95 34.11 -2.17
C LEU A 663 4.17 34.24 -1.28
N LEU A 664 5.36 34.11 -1.84
CA LEU A 664 6.60 34.28 -1.11
C LEU A 664 6.72 35.74 -0.58
N ALA A 665 6.52 36.72 -1.44
CA ALA A 665 6.59 38.15 -1.06
C ALA A 665 5.61 38.49 0.05
N THR A 666 4.37 38.02 -0.02
CA THR A 666 3.34 38.25 0.99
C THR A 666 3.72 37.67 2.36
N ASN A 667 4.28 36.45 2.37
CA ASN A 667 4.69 35.78 3.61
C ASN A 667 5.95 36.41 4.21
N VAL A 668 6.93 36.80 3.40
CA VAL A 668 8.14 37.49 3.87
C VAL A 668 7.83 38.87 4.45
N ALA A 669 6.85 39.58 3.88
CA ALA A 669 6.38 40.88 4.37
C ALA A 669 5.60 40.79 5.69
N THR A 670 5.00 39.66 6.00
CA THR A 670 4.16 39.48 7.18
C THR A 670 5.03 39.26 8.43
N PRO A 671 4.94 40.08 9.47
CA PRO A 671 5.71 39.89 10.69
C PRO A 671 5.42 38.59 11.39
N GLY A 672 6.47 37.78 11.63
CA GLY A 672 6.36 36.49 12.33
C GLY A 672 5.93 35.28 11.46
N ALA A 673 5.64 35.46 10.17
CA ALA A 673 5.27 34.37 9.27
C ALA A 673 6.45 33.44 8.94
N ILE A 674 7.68 33.96 8.98
CA ILE A 674 8.90 33.18 8.76
C ILE A 674 9.71 33.11 10.05
N LYS A 675 9.90 31.94 10.62
CA LYS A 675 10.77 31.72 11.78
C LYS A 675 12.24 31.76 11.34
N ALA A 676 13.05 32.59 12.03
CA ALA A 676 14.50 32.57 11.83
C ALA A 676 15.07 31.16 12.22
N PRO A 677 16.08 30.66 11.48
CA PRO A 677 16.75 29.43 11.89
C PRO A 677 17.42 29.62 13.26
N SER A 678 17.16 28.71 14.18
CA SER A 678 17.79 28.69 15.51
C SER A 678 19.31 28.59 15.35
N ALA A 679 20.04 29.58 15.81
CA ALA A 679 21.50 29.58 15.86
C ALA A 679 21.99 28.40 16.70
N VAL A 680 22.62 27.44 16.06
CA VAL A 680 23.40 26.38 16.73
C VAL A 680 24.72 27.01 17.16
N ALA A 681 24.91 27.12 18.46
CA ALA A 681 26.15 27.56 19.05
C ALA A 681 27.35 26.70 18.59
N GLY A 682 28.39 27.39 18.10
CA GLY A 682 29.57 26.78 17.55
C GLY A 682 30.37 26.00 18.59
N SER A 683 30.98 24.92 18.17
CA SER A 683 32.19 24.35 18.78
C SER A 683 33.27 24.20 17.70
N ALA A 684 34.44 24.65 18.13
CA ALA A 684 35.66 24.94 17.40
C ALA A 684 36.16 23.88 16.41
N ALA A 685 36.70 24.38 15.33
CA ALA A 685 37.58 23.64 14.40
C ALA A 685 38.96 23.33 15.02
N PRO A 686 39.66 22.30 14.59
CA PRO A 686 41.09 22.35 14.49
C PRO A 686 41.55 22.44 13.04
N SER A 687 42.53 23.34 12.90
CA SER A 687 43.29 23.67 11.73
C SER A 687 44.23 22.53 11.27
N GLY A 688 44.46 22.49 9.96
CA GLY A 688 45.83 22.16 9.50
C GLY A 688 45.94 21.21 8.33
N ALA A 689 46.41 21.74 7.25
CA ALA A 689 47.44 21.31 6.31
C ALA A 689 47.01 21.08 4.84
N ALA A 690 47.39 22.09 4.07
CA ALA A 690 48.16 22.04 2.83
C ALA A 690 47.67 21.29 1.59
N ALA A 691 47.40 22.05 0.57
CA ALA A 691 47.47 21.67 -0.85
C ALA A 691 48.94 21.49 -1.32
N PRO A 692 49.20 20.77 -2.42
CA PRO A 692 49.53 21.46 -3.66
C PRO A 692 48.92 20.75 -4.88
N GLY A 693 48.65 21.35 -5.98
CA GLY A 693 49.34 22.15 -6.90
C GLY A 693 48.71 21.90 -8.29
N ALA A 694 48.57 22.95 -9.02
CA ALA A 694 47.97 23.05 -10.35
C ALA A 694 48.83 22.39 -11.46
N SER A 695 48.17 21.95 -12.54
CA SER A 695 48.65 22.40 -13.88
C SER A 695 47.58 22.15 -14.96
N SER A 696 47.41 23.22 -15.67
CA SER A 696 46.72 23.50 -16.93
C SER A 696 47.06 22.57 -18.10
N ALA A 697 46.09 22.34 -18.99
CA ALA A 697 46.28 22.63 -20.42
C ALA A 697 44.96 22.53 -21.19
N SER A 698 44.67 23.62 -21.85
CA SER A 698 43.70 23.82 -22.91
C SER A 698 44.03 23.02 -24.17
N THR A 699 43.04 22.64 -24.96
CA THR A 699 43.00 22.95 -26.40
C THR A 699 41.62 22.68 -27.01
N THR A 700 41.19 23.64 -27.74
CA THR A 700 40.06 23.84 -28.66
C THR A 700 40.11 22.96 -29.91
N ALA A 701 38.94 22.66 -30.49
CA ALA A 701 38.50 22.80 -31.90
C ALA A 701 37.23 21.96 -32.13
N SER A 702 36.09 22.50 -32.36
CA SER A 702 35.42 23.05 -33.56
C SER A 702 35.46 22.17 -34.81
N SER A 703 34.29 21.73 -35.23
CA SER A 703 33.67 21.90 -36.57
C SER A 703 32.59 20.83 -36.81
N ALA A 704 31.34 21.24 -36.90
CA ALA A 704 30.55 21.53 -38.09
C ALA A 704 29.94 20.31 -38.79
N VAL A 705 28.59 20.37 -38.83
CA VAL A 705 27.63 19.59 -39.61
C VAL A 705 27.80 19.88 -41.12
N PRO A 706 27.40 18.98 -42.05
CA PRO A 706 26.18 19.31 -42.76
C PRO A 706 25.21 18.14 -43.02
N ALA A 707 23.97 18.56 -43.18
CA ALA A 707 22.84 17.78 -43.63
C ALA A 707 22.79 17.68 -45.18
N SER A 708 22.16 16.60 -45.72
CA SER A 708 21.34 16.61 -46.96
C SER A 708 20.60 15.28 -47.06
N ALA A 709 19.49 15.31 -47.23
CA ALA A 709 18.20 15.28 -47.90
C ALA A 709 18.11 14.26 -49.06
N ALA A 710 17.00 13.52 -49.01
CA ALA A 710 16.09 13.05 -50.07
C ALA A 710 16.50 11.85 -50.97
N SER A 711 15.71 10.79 -50.99
CA SER A 711 14.58 10.58 -51.92
C SER A 711 14.15 9.12 -51.93
N ARG A 712 12.82 8.92 -51.93
CA ARG A 712 12.15 7.68 -52.38
C ARG A 712 12.14 7.64 -53.92
N PRO A 713 11.98 6.45 -54.51
CA PRO A 713 10.64 6.09 -54.96
C PRO A 713 10.25 4.61 -54.85
N ALA A 714 9.02 4.39 -55.26
CA ALA A 714 8.12 3.28 -55.03
C ALA A 714 8.23 2.08 -56.01
N SER A 715 7.64 0.98 -55.53
CA SER A 715 6.85 -0.06 -56.22
C SER A 715 7.51 -1.02 -57.23
N ALA A 716 7.38 -2.31 -56.96
CA ALA A 716 6.69 -3.26 -57.85
C ALA A 716 6.58 -4.66 -57.25
N SER A 717 5.43 -5.26 -57.47
CA SER A 717 4.97 -6.59 -57.12
C SER A 717 5.64 -7.69 -57.96
N ALA A 718 5.78 -8.89 -57.42
CA ALA A 718 5.28 -10.17 -57.98
C ALA A 718 5.98 -11.42 -57.37
N GLY A 719 5.18 -12.38 -56.94
CA GLY A 719 5.27 -13.76 -57.42
C GLY A 719 6.03 -14.77 -56.57
N THR A 720 5.27 -15.50 -55.76
CA THR A 720 5.33 -16.95 -55.49
C THR A 720 6.60 -17.74 -55.77
N ALA A 721 7.15 -18.42 -54.72
CA ALA A 721 7.41 -19.86 -54.77
C ALA A 721 7.95 -20.34 -53.39
N THR A 722 7.27 -21.30 -52.79
CA THR A 722 7.65 -22.11 -51.66
C THR A 722 8.83 -22.99 -51.97
N VAL A 723 9.90 -22.88 -51.18
CA VAL A 723 10.89 -24.00 -51.02
C VAL A 723 11.37 -23.97 -49.59
N SER A 724 11.04 -25.03 -48.84
CA SER A 724 11.59 -25.30 -47.53
C SER A 724 13.03 -25.85 -47.67
N PRO A 725 14.00 -25.40 -46.87
CA PRO A 725 15.28 -26.06 -46.76
C PRO A 725 15.26 -27.10 -45.61
N PRO A 726 16.08 -28.15 -45.68
CA PRO A 726 16.04 -29.31 -44.82
C PRO A 726 16.69 -29.03 -43.44
N THR A 727 16.12 -29.67 -42.43
CA THR A 727 16.59 -29.76 -41.05
C THR A 727 17.96 -30.41 -40.96
N PRO A 728 18.98 -29.87 -40.33
CA PRO A 728 20.18 -30.63 -40.01
C PRO A 728 19.95 -31.49 -38.76
N ALA A 729 20.23 -32.78 -38.93
CA ALA A 729 20.26 -33.77 -37.84
C ALA A 729 21.43 -33.46 -36.88
N PHE A 730 21.13 -33.37 -35.60
CA PHE A 730 22.14 -33.33 -34.54
C PHE A 730 22.71 -34.74 -34.29
N PRO A 731 24.04 -34.86 -34.13
CA PRO A 731 24.59 -36.13 -33.68
C PRO A 731 24.30 -36.35 -32.18
N ALA A 732 24.00 -37.57 -31.82
CA ALA A 732 23.70 -38.03 -30.48
C ALA A 732 24.86 -37.77 -29.51
N ALA A 733 24.55 -37.12 -28.37
CA ALA A 733 25.47 -36.97 -27.27
C ALA A 733 25.82 -38.32 -26.66
N SER A 734 27.11 -38.62 -26.51
CA SER A 734 27.63 -39.76 -25.81
C SER A 734 27.29 -39.66 -24.31
N SER A 735 26.47 -40.58 -23.84
CA SER A 735 26.05 -40.73 -22.44
C SER A 735 27.19 -41.30 -21.60
N LEU A 736 27.83 -40.45 -20.78
CA LEU A 736 28.54 -40.90 -19.58
C LEU A 736 27.52 -40.96 -18.43
N GLY A 737 27.41 -42.11 -17.78
CA GLY A 737 26.43 -42.36 -16.72
C GLY A 737 26.76 -41.57 -15.44
N THR A 738 25.73 -41.11 -14.77
CA THR A 738 25.73 -40.31 -13.52
C THR A 738 26.64 -40.81 -12.38
N PRO A 739 27.03 -42.11 -12.24
CA PRO A 739 27.94 -42.54 -11.17
C PRO A 739 29.43 -42.19 -11.39
N GLN A 740 29.84 -41.78 -12.60
CA GLN A 740 31.23 -41.46 -12.88
C GLN A 740 31.60 -40.01 -12.64
N LEU A 741 30.62 -39.12 -12.63
CA LEU A 741 30.81 -37.68 -12.35
C LEU A 741 31.03 -37.41 -10.85
N ASP A 742 30.40 -38.17 -9.97
CA ASP A 742 30.51 -38.02 -8.52
C ASP A 742 31.87 -38.48 -7.92
N ALA A 743 32.71 -39.14 -8.72
CA ALA A 743 34.03 -39.65 -8.32
C ALA A 743 35.20 -38.84 -8.85
N MET A 744 34.94 -37.78 -9.60
CA MET A 744 35.99 -36.93 -10.20
C MET A 744 36.38 -35.77 -9.29
N SER A 745 37.67 -35.41 -9.28
CA SER A 745 38.15 -34.21 -8.57
C SER A 745 37.69 -32.91 -9.25
N GLU A 746 37.59 -31.82 -8.50
CA GLU A 746 37.21 -30.51 -9.07
C GLU A 746 38.13 -30.07 -10.22
N GLN A 747 39.40 -30.48 -10.21
CA GLN A 747 40.36 -30.22 -11.28
C GLN A 747 40.07 -31.02 -12.55
N ASP A 748 39.64 -32.25 -12.42
CA ASP A 748 39.26 -33.13 -13.55
C ASP A 748 37.96 -32.68 -14.19
N LEU A 749 37.00 -32.23 -13.36
CA LEU A 749 35.73 -31.67 -13.82
C LEU A 749 35.92 -30.33 -14.57
N ALA A 750 36.83 -29.50 -14.09
CA ALA A 750 37.19 -28.23 -14.74
C ALA A 750 37.91 -28.48 -16.07
N ALA A 751 38.76 -29.52 -16.16
CA ALA A 751 39.42 -29.89 -17.39
C ALA A 751 38.46 -30.44 -18.45
N LEU A 752 37.48 -31.25 -18.03
CA LEU A 752 36.43 -31.82 -18.91
C LEU A 752 35.52 -30.69 -19.45
N LEU A 753 35.10 -29.77 -18.61
CA LEU A 753 34.34 -28.58 -19.00
C LEU A 753 35.10 -27.69 -19.95
N ALA A 754 36.43 -27.52 -19.76
CA ALA A 754 37.27 -26.71 -20.62
C ALA A 754 37.45 -27.34 -22.00
N GLU A 755 37.46 -28.68 -22.09
CA GLU A 755 37.55 -29.41 -23.33
C GLU A 755 36.23 -29.43 -24.11
N GLU A 756 35.11 -29.53 -23.42
CA GLU A 756 33.77 -29.40 -24.01
C GLU A 756 33.49 -28.00 -24.52
N LEU A 757 33.92 -26.95 -23.79
CA LEU A 757 33.86 -25.57 -24.24
C LEU A 757 34.79 -25.26 -25.42
N LYS A 758 35.91 -26.00 -25.57
CA LYS A 758 36.74 -25.95 -26.75
C LYS A 758 36.11 -26.60 -27.96
N SER A 759 35.41 -27.71 -27.78
CA SER A 759 34.73 -28.42 -28.87
C SER A 759 33.50 -27.64 -29.41
N LEU A 760 32.88 -26.84 -28.55
CA LEU A 760 31.74 -25.94 -28.93
C LEU A 760 32.22 -24.65 -29.63
N ARG A 761 33.52 -24.33 -29.58
CA ARG A 761 34.11 -23.23 -30.35
C ARG A 761 34.69 -23.82 -31.64
N GLY A 762 33.86 -24.02 -32.64
CA GLY A 762 34.32 -24.31 -33.99
C GLY A 762 35.25 -23.25 -34.53
N PRO A 763 36.10 -23.55 -35.51
CA PRO A 763 37.11 -22.62 -35.99
C PRO A 763 36.49 -21.36 -36.57
N VAL A 764 36.91 -20.22 -36.02
CA VAL A 764 36.61 -18.90 -36.56
C VAL A 764 37.23 -18.82 -37.95
N LYS A 765 36.38 -18.74 -38.97
CA LYS A 765 36.77 -18.24 -40.29
C LYS A 765 36.29 -16.81 -40.44
#